data_af8a021a57d3666b8096006ce303fb4a
#
_entry.id   af8a021a57d3666b8096006ce303fb4a
#
_cell.length_a   1.000
_cell.length_b   1.000
_cell.length_c   1.000
_cell.angle_alpha   90.00
_cell.angle_beta   90.00
_cell.angle_gamma   90.00
#
_symmetry.space_group_name_H-M   'P 1'
#
loop_
_entity.id
_entity.type
_entity.pdbx_description
1 polymer ?
#
loop_
_entity_poly.entity_id
_entity_poly.type
_entity_poly.pdbx_seq_one_letter_code
_entity_poly.pdbx_strand_id
1 'polypeptide(L)'
;NNLIFSQNGEERKRGEWKFSIPDAFGRVCLQGVCKVAIDPFDNPYLKPIFSGLSNWYVCQYVGSTEYGGYQFSGSLMAGLVGPKPLVQVINYYDNYDFMYRTDLSARDEFRYTHEEGFAATSSSAKGMLTGIAKLHTDAYDQYRNGEYGVDSPYNYSVMYYDDRGRLSQTVSDNHLGGMDRDFFSYDFNGNALRHLHRQTGAGNEILSDSYTYEYDHAERLVKALHRLGDAQEVILIDNVYDDLGRLSRKTFHNGLLNTSYSYNIRSWLTGITGSSFEQVLHYTDGTGIPYYNGNISSMTWKSGAGATPRGYKFSYDRLGRLTDAEYGEGPSLSVNTNRFNEQVTGYDKMGNILGLKRYGQTSATGYDVIDDLSLSYAGNRLKKVTDRSTTPAFNNGFEFKDGVDLSTEYEYDENGNLTKDLNKNITAIQYNCLNLPSRVMFANGNSISYLYDAAGRKLRTVHVLEGDSVTTDYCGNVVYENGVPQILLTEVGYVSLTDGKYHYYLKDHQGNNRVVVDEEGTVEEVNDYYAFGGLMSTSSRQSVQPYKYNGKELDRKGGLDWYDYGARMYDAALGRFMKTDRFSEKYVSLSPYQYGANNPVNNIDVNGDSIRICTETQSFGHTWISVGEGSNMTVYSYGRYNGTNKGPDRSSNSLGNGSGVLLKLMGDEAKAYNDKKSSWWNVCICSNRCGR
;
A
#
# COMPACT_ATOMS: atom_id res chain seq x y z
N ASN A 1 7.59 -24.91 11.29
CA ASN A 1 8.46 -25.02 10.10
C ASN A 1 8.77 -23.62 9.59
N ASN A 2 9.91 -23.05 9.99
CA ASN A 2 10.35 -21.75 9.52
C ASN A 2 11.08 -21.91 8.18
N LEU A 3 10.78 -21.05 7.20
CA LEU A 3 11.50 -20.97 5.95
C LEU A 3 12.85 -20.30 6.21
N ILE A 4 13.94 -21.03 6.07
CA ILE A 4 15.29 -20.52 6.34
C ILE A 4 15.96 -19.99 5.07
N PHE A 5 15.79 -20.69 3.95
CA PHE A 5 16.33 -20.29 2.65
C PHE A 5 15.26 -20.32 1.58
N SER A 6 15.30 -19.33 0.69
CA SER A 6 14.46 -19.29 -0.51
C SER A 6 15.24 -18.74 -1.70
N GLN A 7 14.79 -19.06 -2.90
CA GLN A 7 15.40 -18.61 -4.14
C GLN A 7 14.34 -18.40 -5.21
N ASN A 8 14.32 -17.24 -5.81
CA ASN A 8 13.49 -16.95 -6.98
C ASN A 8 14.26 -17.23 -8.29
N GLY A 9 13.62 -17.01 -9.46
CA GLY A 9 14.19 -17.31 -10.77
C GLY A 9 15.47 -16.50 -11.06
N GLU A 10 15.49 -15.23 -10.73
CA GLU A 10 16.66 -14.37 -10.95
C GLU A 10 17.79 -14.65 -9.96
N GLU A 11 17.49 -14.96 -8.70
CA GLU A 11 18.49 -15.38 -7.70
C GLU A 11 19.13 -16.69 -8.11
N ARG A 12 18.33 -17.63 -8.68
CA ARG A 12 18.87 -18.91 -9.21
C ARG A 12 19.89 -18.71 -10.31
N LYS A 13 19.66 -17.79 -11.25
CA LYS A 13 20.64 -17.46 -12.30
C LYS A 13 21.97 -16.95 -11.75
N ARG A 14 21.93 -16.29 -10.58
CA ARG A 14 23.09 -15.68 -9.94
C ARG A 14 23.73 -16.55 -8.85
N GLY A 15 23.13 -17.70 -8.53
CA GLY A 15 23.56 -18.54 -7.40
C GLY A 15 23.34 -17.87 -6.03
N GLU A 16 22.39 -16.96 -5.94
CA GLU A 16 22.05 -16.22 -4.72
C GLU A 16 20.89 -16.88 -4.00
N TRP A 17 20.87 -16.76 -2.68
CA TRP A 17 19.80 -17.27 -1.82
C TRP A 17 19.41 -16.21 -0.79
N LYS A 18 18.13 -16.04 -0.58
CA LYS A 18 17.62 -15.30 0.59
C LYS A 18 17.66 -16.20 1.80
N PHE A 19 18.09 -15.66 2.92
CA PHE A 19 18.05 -16.34 4.20
C PHE A 19 17.21 -15.57 5.22
N SER A 20 16.61 -16.31 6.14
CA SER A 20 15.83 -15.79 7.27
C SER A 20 16.11 -16.65 8.49
N ILE A 21 16.90 -16.14 9.43
CA ILE A 21 17.43 -16.92 10.54
C ILE A 21 16.77 -16.48 11.84
N PRO A 22 16.08 -17.39 12.55
CA PRO A 22 15.44 -17.11 13.81
C PRO A 22 16.40 -17.29 15.02
N ASP A 23 15.96 -16.80 16.18
CA ASP A 23 16.51 -17.16 17.48
C ASP A 23 15.93 -18.48 18.01
N ALA A 24 16.28 -18.85 19.24
CA ALA A 24 15.81 -20.06 19.92
C ALA A 24 14.27 -20.05 20.18
N PHE A 25 13.63 -18.90 20.14
CA PHE A 25 12.18 -18.75 20.29
C PHE A 25 11.44 -18.73 18.95
N GLY A 26 12.16 -18.86 17.84
CA GLY A 26 11.59 -18.83 16.48
C GLY A 26 11.36 -17.41 15.94
N ARG A 27 11.83 -16.37 16.62
CA ARG A 27 11.72 -14.98 16.17
C ARG A 27 12.85 -14.67 15.19
N VAL A 28 12.51 -14.12 14.03
CA VAL A 28 13.50 -13.83 12.99
C VAL A 28 14.44 -12.71 13.44
N CYS A 29 15.73 -13.00 13.51
CA CYS A 29 16.76 -12.05 13.91
C CYS A 29 17.51 -11.47 12.70
N LEU A 30 17.85 -12.31 11.72
CA LEU A 30 18.62 -11.90 10.54
C LEU A 30 17.93 -12.29 9.25
N GLN A 31 17.87 -11.36 8.32
CA GLN A 31 17.44 -11.61 6.95
C GLN A 31 18.47 -11.03 5.98
N GLY A 32 18.67 -11.69 4.85
CA GLY A 32 19.61 -11.18 3.86
C GLY A 32 19.76 -12.07 2.64
N VAL A 33 20.82 -11.82 1.89
CA VAL A 33 21.20 -12.56 0.70
C VAL A 33 22.60 -13.14 0.87
N CYS A 34 22.80 -14.38 0.43
CA CYS A 34 24.10 -15.03 0.45
C CYS A 34 24.34 -15.81 -0.86
N LYS A 35 25.59 -16.11 -1.13
CA LYS A 35 26.00 -17.04 -2.19
C LYS A 35 26.42 -18.34 -1.52
N VAL A 36 25.62 -19.36 -1.67
CA VAL A 36 25.90 -20.70 -1.11
C VAL A 36 26.61 -21.52 -2.16
N ALA A 37 27.76 -22.11 -1.79
CA ALA A 37 28.54 -22.95 -2.69
C ALA A 37 27.90 -24.33 -2.93
N ILE A 38 26.88 -24.69 -2.16
CA ILE A 38 26.22 -25.99 -2.18
C ILE A 38 24.75 -25.79 -2.45
N ASP A 39 24.20 -26.32 -3.55
CA ASP A 39 22.76 -26.33 -3.78
C ASP A 39 22.09 -27.24 -2.73
N PRO A 40 21.26 -26.68 -1.83
CA PRO A 40 20.62 -27.48 -0.81
C PRO A 40 19.57 -28.45 -1.36
N PHE A 41 19.11 -28.30 -2.62
CA PHE A 41 18.14 -29.19 -3.26
C PHE A 41 18.81 -30.35 -3.99
N ASP A 42 20.00 -30.16 -4.55
CA ASP A 42 20.73 -31.20 -5.29
C ASP A 42 21.69 -32.01 -4.41
N ASN A 43 21.84 -31.61 -3.13
CA ASN A 43 22.75 -32.34 -2.24
C ASN A 43 21.93 -33.31 -1.33
N PRO A 44 21.95 -34.62 -1.64
CA PRO A 44 21.25 -35.63 -0.86
C PRO A 44 21.77 -35.78 0.58
N TYR A 45 22.91 -35.20 0.90
CA TYR A 45 23.50 -35.23 2.25
C TYR A 45 22.98 -34.11 3.15
N LEU A 46 22.45 -33.01 2.61
CA LEU A 46 21.88 -31.92 3.41
C LEU A 46 20.50 -32.25 3.96
N LYS A 47 19.67 -32.95 3.21
CA LYS A 47 18.33 -33.31 3.62
C LYS A 47 18.26 -34.14 4.92
N PRO A 48 19.14 -35.15 5.14
CA PRO A 48 19.24 -35.83 6.43
C PRO A 48 19.82 -34.98 7.55
N ILE A 49 20.78 -34.05 7.22
CA ILE A 49 21.39 -33.15 8.18
C ILE A 49 20.32 -32.16 8.70
N PHE A 50 19.50 -31.59 7.81
CA PHE A 50 18.41 -30.69 8.19
C PHE A 50 17.30 -31.37 9.02
N SER A 51 17.04 -32.65 8.80
CA SER A 51 16.01 -33.41 9.55
C SER A 51 16.45 -33.88 10.93
N GLY A 52 17.76 -33.91 11.21
CA GLY A 52 18.33 -34.47 12.44
C GLY A 52 18.78 -33.46 13.50
N LEU A 53 18.80 -32.15 13.19
CA LEU A 53 19.36 -31.11 14.06
C LEU A 53 18.25 -30.23 14.65
N SER A 54 18.00 -30.36 15.95
CA SER A 54 16.95 -29.58 16.64
C SER A 54 17.28 -28.10 16.83
N ASN A 55 18.56 -27.66 16.78
CA ASN A 55 18.96 -26.27 17.08
C ASN A 55 20.05 -25.69 16.16
N TRP A 56 20.27 -26.25 15.00
CA TRP A 56 21.36 -25.88 14.09
C TRP A 56 21.14 -24.52 13.36
N TYR A 57 19.93 -24.04 13.30
CA TYR A 57 19.49 -22.86 12.56
C TYR A 57 19.30 -21.59 13.44
N VAL A 58 19.74 -21.63 14.66
CA VAL A 58 19.49 -20.55 15.64
C VAL A 58 20.65 -19.58 15.65
N CYS A 59 20.34 -18.29 15.72
CA CYS A 59 21.34 -17.28 16.07
C CYS A 59 21.15 -16.79 17.51
N GLN A 60 22.24 -16.35 18.11
CA GLN A 60 22.25 -15.77 19.45
C GLN A 60 22.94 -14.41 19.41
N TYR A 61 22.37 -13.41 20.11
CA TYR A 61 23.01 -12.14 20.28
C TYR A 61 24.20 -12.28 21.26
N VAL A 62 25.40 -11.84 20.84
CA VAL A 62 26.63 -11.92 21.62
C VAL A 62 27.37 -10.56 21.68
N GLY A 63 26.87 -9.55 20.98
CA GLY A 63 27.42 -8.20 20.98
C GLY A 63 28.71 -8.05 20.11
N SER A 64 29.00 -9.01 19.22
CA SER A 64 30.12 -8.88 18.27
C SER A 64 29.81 -7.82 17.19
N THR A 65 30.82 -7.41 16.41
CA THR A 65 30.60 -6.52 15.27
C THR A 65 30.08 -7.26 14.04
N GLU A 66 30.23 -8.59 14.00
CA GLU A 66 29.72 -9.41 12.90
C GLU A 66 28.19 -9.56 12.99
N TYR A 67 27.54 -9.64 11.85
CA TYR A 67 26.09 -9.88 11.70
C TYR A 67 25.20 -9.05 12.65
N GLY A 68 25.61 -7.81 12.88
CA GLY A 68 24.83 -6.93 13.75
C GLY A 68 24.82 -7.33 15.24
N GLY A 69 25.82 -8.05 15.69
CA GLY A 69 25.93 -8.55 17.05
C GLY A 69 25.49 -9.99 17.25
N TYR A 70 24.98 -10.64 16.20
CA TYR A 70 24.56 -12.03 16.27
C TYR A 70 25.67 -13.02 15.87
N GLN A 71 25.65 -14.18 16.49
CA GLN A 71 26.49 -15.32 16.15
C GLN A 71 25.60 -16.52 15.84
N PHE A 72 26.00 -17.28 14.81
CA PHE A 72 25.28 -18.52 14.47
C PHE A 72 25.66 -19.66 15.43
N SER A 73 24.68 -20.44 15.85
CA SER A 73 24.90 -21.62 16.69
C SER A 73 25.40 -22.79 15.86
N GLY A 74 26.64 -22.73 15.45
CA GLY A 74 27.32 -23.85 14.77
C GLY A 74 27.93 -23.52 13.43
N SER A 75 28.98 -24.27 13.08
CA SER A 75 29.76 -24.10 11.87
C SER A 75 28.97 -24.34 10.57
N LEU A 76 27.88 -25.11 10.64
CA LEU A 76 27.07 -25.43 9.47
C LEU A 76 26.33 -24.19 8.92
N MET A 77 25.72 -23.39 9.79
CA MET A 77 25.03 -22.18 9.36
C MET A 77 26.00 -21.13 8.83
N ALA A 78 27.14 -20.94 9.49
CA ALA A 78 28.19 -20.06 8.99
C ALA A 78 28.72 -20.53 7.62
N GLY A 79 28.83 -21.85 7.40
CA GLY A 79 29.21 -22.42 6.12
C GLY A 79 28.16 -22.27 5.03
N LEU A 80 26.87 -22.39 5.38
CA LEU A 80 25.75 -22.24 4.43
C LEU A 80 25.54 -20.78 4.02
N VAL A 81 25.55 -19.86 4.97
CA VAL A 81 25.38 -18.41 4.71
C VAL A 81 26.64 -17.84 4.02
N GLY A 82 27.78 -18.52 4.18
CA GLY A 82 29.05 -18.12 3.57
C GLY A 82 29.77 -17.01 4.35
N PRO A 83 31.00 -16.69 3.96
CA PRO A 83 31.85 -15.79 4.75
C PRO A 83 31.49 -14.32 4.65
N LYS A 84 30.68 -13.93 3.66
CA LYS A 84 30.33 -12.53 3.40
C LYS A 84 28.89 -12.40 2.90
N PRO A 85 27.88 -12.74 3.72
CA PRO A 85 26.50 -12.50 3.34
C PRO A 85 26.17 -11.01 3.39
N LEU A 86 25.22 -10.58 2.57
CA LEU A 86 24.59 -9.26 2.71
C LEU A 86 23.44 -9.39 3.69
N VAL A 87 23.61 -8.91 4.92
CA VAL A 87 22.53 -8.82 5.91
C VAL A 87 21.69 -7.59 5.58
N GLN A 88 20.41 -7.77 5.37
CA GLN A 88 19.49 -6.71 4.94
C GLN A 88 18.62 -6.18 6.09
N VAL A 89 18.20 -7.08 6.98
CA VAL A 89 17.40 -6.73 8.15
C VAL A 89 17.98 -7.42 9.38
N ILE A 90 18.13 -6.66 10.46
CA ILE A 90 18.53 -7.16 11.77
C ILE A 90 17.44 -6.75 12.75
N ASN A 91 16.87 -7.73 13.45
CA ASN A 91 15.88 -7.49 14.50
C ASN A 91 16.52 -7.81 15.87
N TYR A 92 16.38 -6.90 16.81
CA TYR A 92 16.86 -7.03 18.19
C TYR A 92 15.68 -7.20 19.15
N TYR A 93 15.81 -8.10 20.11
CA TYR A 93 14.74 -8.44 21.03
C TYR A 93 15.21 -8.39 22.48
N ASP A 94 14.27 -8.25 23.40
CA ASP A 94 14.40 -8.45 24.85
C ASP A 94 15.14 -7.36 25.64
N ASN A 95 16.11 -6.67 25.03
CA ASN A 95 16.92 -5.64 25.68
C ASN A 95 17.45 -4.62 24.65
N TYR A 96 18.22 -3.66 25.14
CA TYR A 96 18.80 -2.57 24.33
C TYR A 96 20.33 -2.68 24.21
N ASP A 97 20.93 -3.85 24.48
CA ASP A 97 22.39 -4.04 24.49
C ASP A 97 23.03 -3.76 23.14
N PHE A 98 22.27 -3.92 22.04
CA PHE A 98 22.75 -3.64 20.69
C PHE A 98 23.17 -2.17 20.48
N MET A 99 22.62 -1.21 21.24
CA MET A 99 22.99 0.20 21.15
C MET A 99 24.43 0.47 21.67
N TYR A 100 24.98 -0.46 22.46
CA TYR A 100 26.34 -0.33 23.03
C TYR A 100 27.41 -0.97 22.16
N ARG A 101 27.05 -1.42 20.96
CA ARG A 101 28.03 -1.93 19.99
C ARG A 101 28.97 -0.82 19.55
N THR A 102 30.24 -1.16 19.38
CA THR A 102 31.31 -0.20 19.04
C THR A 102 31.22 0.36 17.62
N ASP A 103 30.53 -0.36 16.74
CA ASP A 103 30.30 0.03 15.34
C ASP A 103 29.06 0.90 15.13
N LEU A 104 28.26 1.14 16.17
CA LEU A 104 27.10 2.04 16.11
C LEU A 104 27.49 3.45 16.56
N SER A 105 27.59 4.39 15.63
CA SER A 105 28.15 5.73 15.86
C SER A 105 27.22 6.67 16.65
N ALA A 106 25.90 6.57 16.45
CA ALA A 106 24.90 7.52 16.96
C ALA A 106 24.10 6.99 18.17
N ARG A 107 24.66 6.10 18.97
CA ARG A 107 23.94 5.39 20.04
C ARG A 107 23.34 6.29 21.12
N ASP A 108 23.95 7.45 21.43
CA ASP A 108 23.41 8.37 22.44
C ASP A 108 22.16 9.08 21.93
N GLU A 109 22.04 9.28 20.63
CA GLU A 109 20.87 9.88 19.99
C GLU A 109 19.67 8.92 19.99
N PHE A 110 19.90 7.60 20.06
CA PHE A 110 18.83 6.61 20.13
C PHE A 110 18.27 6.40 21.54
N ARG A 111 18.84 7.01 22.58
CA ARG A 111 18.37 6.84 23.95
C ARG A 111 16.96 7.37 24.12
N TYR A 112 16.23 6.70 25.00
CA TYR A 112 14.93 7.17 25.48
C TYR A 112 15.03 8.59 26.03
N THR A 113 14.09 9.42 25.65
CA THR A 113 13.90 10.76 26.20
C THR A 113 12.49 10.87 26.74
N HIS A 114 12.35 11.34 27.98
CA HIS A 114 11.03 11.57 28.54
C HIS A 114 10.40 12.83 27.89
N GLU A 115 9.14 12.71 27.50
CA GLU A 115 8.33 13.82 27.00
C GLU A 115 7.13 14.01 27.93
N GLU A 116 6.85 15.25 28.34
CA GLU A 116 5.76 15.54 29.28
C GLU A 116 4.39 15.21 28.66
N GLY A 117 3.56 14.49 29.42
CA GLY A 117 2.24 14.04 28.98
C GLY A 117 2.23 12.76 28.15
N PHE A 118 3.39 12.12 27.96
CA PHE A 118 3.52 10.83 27.30
C PHE A 118 3.94 9.71 28.27
N ALA A 119 3.70 8.47 27.86
CA ALA A 119 3.99 7.32 28.71
C ALA A 119 5.49 7.18 28.99
N ALA A 120 5.85 6.90 30.23
CA ALA A 120 7.21 6.55 30.60
C ALA A 120 7.57 5.16 30.03
N THR A 121 8.87 4.93 29.78
CA THR A 121 9.33 3.60 29.37
C THR A 121 9.40 2.64 30.54
N SER A 122 9.06 1.38 30.29
CA SER A 122 9.28 0.29 31.24
C SER A 122 10.77 -0.05 31.36
N SER A 123 11.16 -0.54 32.51
CA SER A 123 12.52 -1.06 32.76
C SER A 123 12.78 -2.41 32.08
N SER A 124 11.74 -3.09 31.56
CA SER A 124 11.82 -4.42 30.93
C SER A 124 11.21 -4.41 29.57
N ALA A 125 11.96 -4.87 28.58
CA ALA A 125 11.51 -5.09 27.21
C ALA A 125 11.50 -6.58 26.81
N LYS A 126 11.49 -7.48 27.81
CA LYS A 126 11.55 -8.94 27.58
C LYS A 126 10.38 -9.41 26.72
N GLY A 127 10.67 -10.16 25.65
CA GLY A 127 9.71 -10.62 24.66
C GLY A 127 9.43 -9.62 23.54
N MET A 128 9.86 -8.37 23.70
CA MET A 128 9.57 -7.29 22.76
C MET A 128 10.66 -7.13 21.70
N LEU A 129 10.29 -6.62 20.55
CA LEU A 129 11.20 -6.17 19.49
C LEU A 129 11.74 -4.78 19.90
N THR A 130 13.00 -4.70 20.28
CA THR A 130 13.59 -3.46 20.81
C THR A 130 14.33 -2.63 19.79
N GLY A 131 14.76 -3.26 18.68
CA GLY A 131 15.44 -2.56 17.61
C GLY A 131 15.34 -3.26 16.27
N ILE A 132 15.44 -2.47 15.22
CA ILE A 132 15.52 -2.94 13.84
C ILE A 132 16.59 -2.14 13.12
N ALA A 133 17.48 -2.83 12.39
CA ALA A 133 18.35 -2.20 11.41
C ALA A 133 17.92 -2.64 10.00
N LYS A 134 17.76 -1.70 9.08
CA LYS A 134 17.34 -1.94 7.71
C LYS A 134 18.35 -1.34 6.75
N LEU A 135 18.91 -2.18 5.90
CA LEU A 135 19.85 -1.78 4.87
C LEU A 135 19.14 -1.04 3.75
N HIS A 136 19.78 -0.04 3.14
CA HIS A 136 19.34 0.55 1.90
C HIS A 136 19.56 -0.41 0.73
N THR A 137 18.65 -0.42 -0.26
CA THR A 137 18.69 -1.41 -1.34
C THR A 137 19.79 -1.19 -2.37
N ASP A 138 20.41 -0.01 -2.45
CA ASP A 138 21.56 0.28 -3.30
C ASP A 138 22.82 -0.54 -2.89
N ALA A 139 22.95 -0.88 -1.62
CA ALA A 139 23.99 -1.77 -1.13
C ALA A 139 23.95 -3.18 -1.76
N TYR A 140 22.78 -3.61 -2.23
CA TYR A 140 22.65 -4.88 -2.94
C TYR A 140 23.34 -4.86 -4.32
N ASP A 141 23.27 -3.75 -5.03
CA ASP A 141 23.97 -3.61 -6.31
C ASP A 141 25.48 -3.60 -6.13
N GLN A 142 25.98 -2.95 -5.07
CA GLN A 142 27.38 -2.99 -4.68
C GLN A 142 27.84 -4.43 -4.32
N TYR A 143 27.04 -5.14 -3.52
CA TYR A 143 27.28 -6.55 -3.21
C TYR A 143 27.37 -7.43 -4.45
N ARG A 144 26.47 -7.24 -5.42
CA ARG A 144 26.48 -7.97 -6.70
C ARG A 144 27.73 -7.73 -7.51
N ASN A 145 28.26 -6.52 -7.47
CA ASN A 145 29.49 -6.13 -8.16
C ASN A 145 30.76 -6.60 -7.46
N GLY A 146 30.63 -7.29 -6.32
CA GLY A 146 31.76 -7.81 -5.53
C GLY A 146 32.40 -6.79 -4.61
N GLU A 147 31.76 -5.65 -4.41
CA GLU A 147 32.16 -4.62 -3.46
C GLU A 147 31.69 -5.02 -2.05
N TYR A 148 32.56 -5.70 -1.31
CA TYR A 148 32.26 -6.13 0.05
C TYR A 148 32.84 -5.14 1.06
N GLY A 149 32.06 -4.82 2.08
CA GLY A 149 32.53 -3.97 3.19
C GLY A 149 32.41 -2.49 2.94
N VAL A 150 31.51 -2.10 2.03
CA VAL A 150 31.03 -0.72 1.96
C VAL A 150 30.32 -0.43 3.28
N ASP A 151 30.59 0.73 3.87
CA ASP A 151 29.80 1.29 4.96
C ASP A 151 28.38 1.56 4.43
N SER A 152 27.63 0.48 4.25
CA SER A 152 26.28 0.54 3.70
C SER A 152 25.39 1.14 4.74
N PRO A 153 24.63 2.19 4.40
CA PRO A 153 23.80 2.87 5.37
C PRO A 153 22.64 1.98 5.81
N TYR A 154 22.70 1.54 7.06
CA TYR A 154 21.55 1.02 7.75
C TYR A 154 20.78 2.19 8.37
N ASN A 155 19.46 2.17 8.25
CA ASN A 155 18.62 2.92 9.14
C ASN A 155 18.26 2.07 10.35
N TYR A 156 18.51 2.62 11.55
CA TYR A 156 18.19 1.99 12.83
C TYR A 156 16.90 2.57 13.38
N SER A 157 16.10 1.73 14.00
CA SER A 157 14.93 2.13 14.77
C SER A 157 14.97 1.44 16.12
N VAL A 158 14.78 2.19 17.18
CA VAL A 158 14.74 1.69 18.55
C VAL A 158 13.34 1.94 19.11
N MET A 159 12.74 0.90 19.70
CA MET A 159 11.37 0.92 20.20
C MET A 159 11.37 0.78 21.71
N TYR A 160 10.74 1.73 22.41
CA TYR A 160 10.56 1.74 23.84
C TYR A 160 9.10 1.46 24.20
N TYR A 161 8.88 0.76 25.29
CA TYR A 161 7.57 0.26 25.66
C TYR A 161 7.18 0.72 27.06
N ASP A 162 5.90 0.96 27.29
CA ASP A 162 5.35 1.21 28.62
C ASP A 162 5.22 -0.09 29.44
N ASP A 163 4.79 0.03 30.68
CA ASP A 163 4.62 -1.12 31.61
C ASP A 163 3.56 -2.14 31.16
N ARG A 164 2.76 -1.82 30.16
CA ARG A 164 1.78 -2.72 29.55
C ARG A 164 2.26 -3.33 28.23
N GLY A 165 3.51 -3.05 27.84
CA GLY A 165 4.10 -3.53 26.59
C GLY A 165 3.60 -2.80 25.34
N ARG A 166 3.04 -1.59 25.47
CA ARG A 166 2.64 -0.75 24.36
C ARG A 166 3.79 0.18 24.00
N LEU A 167 3.90 0.49 22.70
CA LEU A 167 4.96 1.37 22.20
C LEU A 167 4.82 2.79 22.79
N SER A 168 5.78 3.22 23.60
CA SER A 168 5.78 4.56 24.21
C SER A 168 6.60 5.55 23.40
N GLN A 169 7.71 5.09 22.79
CA GLN A 169 8.56 5.91 21.94
C GLN A 169 9.22 5.06 20.86
N THR A 170 9.35 5.64 19.66
CA THR A 170 10.27 5.15 18.63
C THR A 170 11.32 6.22 18.36
N VAL A 171 12.56 5.80 18.23
CA VAL A 171 13.67 6.66 17.82
C VAL A 171 14.35 6.02 16.63
N SER A 172 14.43 6.74 15.52
CA SER A 172 15.03 6.23 14.27
C SER A 172 15.98 7.27 13.68
N ASP A 173 17.05 6.82 13.06
CA ASP A 173 17.71 7.66 12.06
C ASP A 173 16.96 7.61 10.75
N ASN A 174 17.19 8.56 9.88
CA ASN A 174 16.59 8.62 8.57
C ASN A 174 17.63 8.77 7.45
N HIS A 175 17.23 8.47 6.22
CA HIS A 175 18.13 8.50 5.05
C HIS A 175 18.59 9.91 4.66
N LEU A 176 18.05 10.96 5.29
CA LEU A 176 18.49 12.35 5.13
C LEU A 176 19.65 12.71 6.09
N GLY A 177 20.08 11.76 6.93
CA GLY A 177 21.12 11.96 7.93
C GLY A 177 20.63 12.65 9.20
N GLY A 178 19.32 12.68 9.44
CA GLY A 178 18.68 13.19 10.64
C GLY A 178 18.07 12.09 11.50
N MET A 179 17.21 12.49 12.44
CA MET A 179 16.55 11.63 13.41
C MET A 179 15.04 11.85 13.40
N ASP A 180 14.28 10.77 13.57
CA ASP A 180 12.84 10.78 13.79
C ASP A 180 12.55 10.27 15.21
N ARG A 181 11.66 10.96 15.93
CA ARG A 181 11.18 10.55 17.24
C ARG A 181 9.67 10.60 17.27
N ASP A 182 9.06 9.48 17.61
CA ASP A 182 7.63 9.37 17.82
C ASP A 182 7.36 9.08 19.30
N PHE A 183 6.43 9.80 19.91
CA PHE A 183 5.97 9.59 21.26
C PHE A 183 4.49 9.26 21.27
N PHE A 184 4.08 8.28 22.06
CA PHE A 184 2.70 7.82 22.13
C PHE A 184 2.19 7.84 23.56
N SER A 185 0.91 8.20 23.71
CA SER A 185 0.17 7.97 24.95
C SER A 185 -1.15 7.27 24.65
N TYR A 186 -1.64 6.51 25.61
CA TYR A 186 -2.79 5.63 25.42
C TYR A 186 -3.77 5.76 26.55
N ASP A 187 -5.05 5.46 26.28
CA ASP A 187 -6.04 5.22 27.31
C ASP A 187 -5.83 3.83 27.99
N PHE A 188 -6.74 3.49 28.89
CA PHE A 188 -6.70 2.20 29.58
C PHE A 188 -6.85 1.01 28.60
N ASN A 189 -7.66 1.14 27.56
CA ASN A 189 -7.99 0.08 26.61
C ASN A 189 -6.91 -0.11 25.52
N GLY A 190 -5.97 0.83 25.40
CA GLY A 190 -4.89 0.80 24.42
C GLY A 190 -5.13 1.66 23.18
N ASN A 191 -6.18 2.48 23.17
CA ASN A 191 -6.39 3.46 22.10
C ASN A 191 -5.37 4.59 22.25
N ALA A 192 -4.74 5.01 21.14
CA ALA A 192 -3.80 6.11 21.15
C ALA A 192 -4.54 7.42 21.45
N LEU A 193 -4.16 8.14 22.50
CA LEU A 193 -4.70 9.45 22.84
C LEU A 193 -3.89 10.59 22.24
N ARG A 194 -2.58 10.41 22.18
CA ARG A 194 -1.66 11.40 21.61
C ARG A 194 -0.54 10.73 20.86
N HIS A 195 -0.12 11.37 19.78
CA HIS A 195 1.08 11.07 19.04
C HIS A 195 1.81 12.38 18.78
N LEU A 196 3.09 12.44 19.11
CA LEU A 196 3.98 13.55 18.79
C LEU A 196 5.10 12.99 17.93
N HIS A 197 5.31 13.57 16.78
CA HIS A 197 6.40 13.28 15.88
C HIS A 197 7.35 14.47 15.83
N ARG A 198 8.66 14.20 15.91
CA ARG A 198 9.72 15.16 15.69
C ARG A 198 10.72 14.60 14.71
N GLN A 199 10.98 15.33 13.67
CA GLN A 199 11.90 14.95 12.59
C GLN A 199 12.99 16.00 12.42
N THR A 200 14.24 15.54 12.29
CA THR A 200 15.34 16.37 11.82
C THR A 200 15.80 15.88 10.46
N GLY A 201 16.08 16.79 9.55
CA GLY A 201 16.81 16.52 8.32
C GLY A 201 18.29 16.85 8.45
N ALA A 202 19.04 16.83 7.35
CA ALA A 202 20.47 17.16 7.30
C ALA A 202 20.83 18.56 7.82
N GLY A 203 19.84 19.48 7.90
CA GLY A 203 20.02 20.86 8.35
C GLY A 203 19.80 21.12 9.83
N ASN A 204 19.56 20.08 10.65
CA ASN A 204 19.19 20.20 12.09
C ASN A 204 17.92 21.03 12.37
N GLU A 205 17.16 21.42 11.36
CA GLU A 205 15.86 22.03 11.54
C GLU A 205 14.85 21.00 12.01
N ILE A 206 14.15 21.29 13.12
CA ILE A 206 13.19 20.36 13.72
C ILE A 206 11.81 20.64 13.15
N LEU A 207 11.27 19.68 12.38
CA LEU A 207 9.86 19.61 12.09
C LEU A 207 9.17 18.88 13.23
N SER A 208 8.10 19.45 13.77
CA SER A 208 7.32 18.83 14.84
C SER A 208 5.84 18.87 14.49
N ASP A 209 5.17 17.74 14.58
CA ASP A 209 3.73 17.64 14.43
C ASP A 209 3.12 16.76 15.50
N SER A 210 1.94 17.09 15.96
CA SER A 210 1.27 16.35 17.04
C SER A 210 -0.20 16.09 16.71
N TYR A 211 -0.65 14.92 17.13
CA TYR A 211 -2.03 14.47 17.03
C TYR A 211 -2.62 14.23 18.41
N THR A 212 -3.89 14.61 18.58
CA THR A 212 -4.71 14.26 19.73
C THR A 212 -5.96 13.55 19.24
N TYR A 213 -6.33 12.44 19.87
CA TYR A 213 -7.45 11.60 19.47
C TYR A 213 -8.49 11.50 20.57
N GLU A 214 -9.77 11.59 20.20
CA GLU A 214 -10.91 11.40 21.09
C GLU A 214 -11.76 10.22 20.59
N TYR A 215 -12.20 9.38 21.51
CA TYR A 215 -13.00 8.18 21.22
C TYR A 215 -14.32 8.23 21.95
N ASP A 216 -15.35 7.59 21.40
CA ASP A 216 -16.62 7.40 22.09
C ASP A 216 -16.58 6.16 23.00
N HIS A 217 -17.72 5.91 23.68
CA HIS A 217 -17.87 4.75 24.58
C HIS A 217 -17.78 3.37 23.89
N ALA A 218 -17.86 3.33 22.57
CA ALA A 218 -17.70 2.13 21.73
C ALA A 218 -16.28 2.03 21.10
N GLU A 219 -15.33 2.85 21.60
CA GLU A 219 -13.93 2.91 21.16
C GLU A 219 -13.76 3.33 19.69
N ARG A 220 -14.76 4.07 19.13
CA ARG A 220 -14.66 4.60 17.77
C ARG A 220 -14.05 6.00 17.80
N LEU A 221 -13.16 6.30 16.86
CA LEU A 221 -12.55 7.63 16.73
C LEU A 221 -13.59 8.68 16.40
N VAL A 222 -13.85 9.62 17.33
CA VAL A 222 -14.75 10.75 17.11
C VAL A 222 -14.01 11.96 16.61
N LYS A 223 -12.83 12.28 17.17
CA LYS A 223 -12.02 13.42 16.71
C LYS A 223 -10.58 13.08 16.57
N ALA A 224 -9.95 13.70 15.56
CA ALA A 224 -8.51 13.80 15.44
C ALA A 224 -8.16 15.29 15.30
N LEU A 225 -7.32 15.77 16.20
CA LEU A 225 -6.79 17.12 16.17
C LEU A 225 -5.30 17.04 15.75
N HIS A 226 -4.84 18.06 15.08
CA HIS A 226 -3.44 18.16 14.61
C HIS A 226 -2.88 19.53 14.91
N ARG A 227 -1.59 19.59 15.21
CA ARG A 227 -0.85 20.83 15.40
C ARG A 227 0.53 20.70 14.77
N LEU A 228 0.85 21.63 13.87
CA LEU A 228 2.17 21.75 13.26
C LEU A 228 3.02 22.75 14.09
N GLY A 229 4.13 22.30 14.67
CA GLY A 229 4.99 23.10 15.51
C GLY A 229 4.23 23.79 16.65
N ASP A 230 4.40 25.10 16.74
CA ASP A 230 3.73 25.95 17.73
C ASP A 230 2.44 26.59 17.19
N ALA A 231 1.95 26.16 16.00
CA ALA A 231 0.72 26.68 15.43
C ALA A 231 -0.51 26.31 16.27
N GLN A 232 -1.64 26.96 15.99
CA GLN A 232 -2.90 26.62 16.63
C GLN A 232 -3.34 25.20 16.23
N GLU A 233 -3.88 24.46 17.20
CA GLU A 233 -4.42 23.12 16.99
C GLU A 233 -5.68 23.19 16.10
N VAL A 234 -5.75 22.29 15.11
CA VAL A 234 -6.82 22.19 14.12
C VAL A 234 -7.54 20.86 14.29
N ILE A 235 -8.87 20.88 14.32
CA ILE A 235 -9.67 19.66 14.22
C ILE A 235 -9.60 19.17 12.77
N LEU A 236 -8.78 18.15 12.51
CA LEU A 236 -8.68 17.52 11.19
C LEU A 236 -9.94 16.78 10.83
N ILE A 237 -10.49 16.03 11.80
CA ILE A 237 -11.61 15.10 11.63
C ILE A 237 -12.53 15.24 12.85
N ASP A 238 -13.85 15.34 12.60
CA ASP A 238 -14.90 15.11 13.59
C ASP A 238 -15.92 14.15 12.96
N ASN A 239 -16.05 12.94 13.53
CA ASN A 239 -16.84 11.83 13.03
C ASN A 239 -18.12 11.67 13.85
N VAL A 240 -19.23 11.45 13.17
CA VAL A 240 -20.50 11.05 13.78
C VAL A 240 -20.91 9.69 13.23
N TYR A 241 -21.36 8.83 14.10
CA TYR A 241 -21.79 7.47 13.74
C TYR A 241 -23.31 7.33 13.92
N ASP A 242 -23.93 6.49 13.10
CA ASP A 242 -25.34 6.13 13.24
C ASP A 242 -25.55 5.07 14.34
N ASP A 243 -26.80 4.72 14.62
CA ASP A 243 -27.18 3.74 15.65
C ASP A 243 -26.66 2.32 15.37
N LEU A 244 -26.25 2.04 14.13
CA LEU A 244 -25.61 0.78 13.73
C LEU A 244 -24.07 0.84 13.81
N GLY A 245 -23.52 1.97 14.24
CA GLY A 245 -22.08 2.17 14.37
C GLY A 245 -21.35 2.49 13.05
N ARG A 246 -22.09 2.84 11.99
CA ARG A 246 -21.51 3.22 10.70
C ARG A 246 -21.26 4.74 10.68
N LEU A 247 -20.20 5.17 9.97
CA LEU A 247 -19.92 6.59 9.81
C LEU A 247 -21.05 7.28 9.06
N SER A 248 -21.77 8.18 9.72
CA SER A 248 -22.89 8.92 9.12
C SER A 248 -22.50 10.33 8.65
N ARG A 249 -21.53 10.94 9.31
CA ARG A 249 -21.00 12.25 8.95
C ARG A 249 -19.54 12.37 9.36
N LYS A 250 -18.75 13.01 8.52
CA LYS A 250 -17.40 13.45 8.79
C LYS A 250 -17.28 14.94 8.48
N THR A 251 -16.75 15.69 9.41
CA THR A 251 -16.38 17.08 9.19
C THR A 251 -14.88 17.26 9.22
N PHE A 252 -14.40 18.25 8.50
CA PHE A 252 -12.97 18.55 8.38
C PHE A 252 -12.73 20.00 8.78
N HIS A 253 -11.49 20.33 9.07
CA HIS A 253 -11.00 21.67 9.35
C HIS A 253 -11.94 22.51 10.25
N ASN A 254 -11.96 22.20 11.55
CA ASN A 254 -12.78 22.94 12.52
C ASN A 254 -14.28 23.03 12.17
N GLY A 255 -14.79 22.05 11.39
CA GLY A 255 -16.19 22.00 10.98
C GLY A 255 -16.54 22.73 9.67
N LEU A 256 -15.55 23.23 8.94
CA LEU A 256 -15.76 23.97 7.69
C LEU A 256 -16.35 23.10 6.57
N LEU A 257 -15.82 21.89 6.40
CA LEU A 257 -16.24 20.95 5.37
C LEU A 257 -17.00 19.79 5.97
N ASN A 258 -18.16 19.48 5.40
CA ASN A 258 -19.01 18.39 5.85
C ASN A 258 -19.21 17.37 4.74
N THR A 259 -19.11 16.09 5.10
CA THR A 259 -19.44 14.95 4.24
C THR A 259 -20.35 14.00 4.99
N SER A 260 -21.54 13.71 4.46
CA SER A 260 -22.52 12.78 5.01
C SER A 260 -22.51 11.48 4.21
N TYR A 261 -22.74 10.37 4.90
CA TYR A 261 -22.75 9.02 4.33
C TYR A 261 -24.09 8.37 4.52
N SER A 262 -24.65 7.74 3.50
CA SER A 262 -25.89 6.99 3.56
C SER A 262 -25.67 5.53 3.15
N TYR A 263 -26.48 4.63 3.71
CA TYR A 263 -26.34 3.20 3.53
C TYR A 263 -27.71 2.54 3.33
N ASN A 264 -27.73 1.46 2.58
CA ASN A 264 -28.92 0.61 2.49
C ASN A 264 -29.03 -0.36 3.68
N ILE A 265 -30.10 -1.18 3.68
CA ILE A 265 -30.36 -2.16 4.75
C ILE A 265 -29.25 -3.21 4.88
N ARG A 266 -28.45 -3.44 3.85
CA ARG A 266 -27.32 -4.36 3.87
C ARG A 266 -26.01 -3.67 4.29
N SER A 267 -26.07 -2.44 4.77
CA SER A 267 -24.93 -1.59 5.11
C SER A 267 -24.01 -1.27 3.92
N TRP A 268 -24.47 -1.44 2.70
CA TRP A 268 -23.73 -0.97 1.54
C TRP A 268 -23.87 0.54 1.44
N LEU A 269 -22.79 1.23 1.16
CA LEU A 269 -22.77 2.68 0.97
C LEU A 269 -23.62 3.05 -0.26
N THR A 270 -24.58 3.94 -0.09
CA THR A 270 -25.44 4.41 -1.18
C THR A 270 -25.20 5.88 -1.54
N GLY A 271 -24.56 6.64 -0.67
CA GLY A 271 -24.27 8.02 -0.96
C GLY A 271 -23.19 8.62 -0.09
N ILE A 272 -22.47 9.55 -0.69
CA ILE A 272 -21.53 10.48 -0.08
C ILE A 272 -22.02 11.86 -0.50
N THR A 273 -22.32 12.75 0.45
CA THR A 273 -22.88 14.06 0.15
C THR A 273 -22.10 15.14 0.89
N GLY A 274 -21.49 16.04 0.15
CA GLY A 274 -20.78 17.21 0.65
C GLY A 274 -20.97 18.43 -0.25
N SER A 275 -20.46 19.59 0.15
CA SER A 275 -20.61 20.84 -0.62
C SER A 275 -19.81 20.83 -1.93
N SER A 276 -18.64 20.20 -1.92
CA SER A 276 -17.71 20.19 -3.06
C SER A 276 -17.58 18.84 -3.75
N PHE A 277 -18.15 17.78 -3.15
CA PHE A 277 -18.18 16.44 -3.73
C PHE A 277 -19.44 15.70 -3.32
N GLU A 278 -20.12 15.11 -4.30
CA GLU A 278 -21.26 14.20 -4.09
C GLU A 278 -21.03 12.92 -4.89
N GLN A 279 -21.47 11.78 -4.33
CA GLN A 279 -21.54 10.51 -5.04
C GLN A 279 -22.79 9.73 -4.63
N VAL A 280 -23.47 9.12 -5.59
CA VAL A 280 -24.59 8.20 -5.35
C VAL A 280 -24.26 6.85 -5.99
N LEU A 281 -24.47 5.78 -5.23
CA LEU A 281 -24.20 4.39 -5.64
C LEU A 281 -25.51 3.60 -5.67
N HIS A 282 -25.77 2.94 -6.76
CA HIS A 282 -26.92 2.08 -6.98
C HIS A 282 -26.50 0.64 -7.16
N TYR A 283 -27.24 -0.30 -6.61
CA TYR A 283 -26.98 -1.75 -6.68
C TYR A 283 -28.14 -2.48 -7.36
N THR A 284 -29.33 -2.41 -6.78
CA THR A 284 -30.54 -3.08 -7.24
C THR A 284 -31.56 -2.13 -7.84
N ASP A 285 -31.26 -0.87 -7.82
CA ASP A 285 -32.05 0.26 -8.31
C ASP A 285 -31.21 1.13 -9.25
N GLY A 286 -31.71 2.29 -9.66
CA GLY A 286 -31.03 3.23 -10.53
C GLY A 286 -31.22 2.91 -12.01
N THR A 287 -30.27 3.40 -12.84
CA THR A 287 -30.39 3.37 -14.30
C THR A 287 -29.64 2.19 -14.95
N GLY A 288 -28.85 1.46 -14.17
CA GLY A 288 -28.08 0.29 -14.63
C GLY A 288 -28.83 -1.02 -14.48
N ILE A 289 -28.17 -2.12 -14.82
CA ILE A 289 -28.65 -3.50 -14.60
C ILE A 289 -28.64 -3.79 -13.09
N PRO A 290 -29.75 -4.23 -12.46
CA PRO A 290 -29.77 -4.54 -11.04
C PRO A 290 -28.84 -5.71 -10.67
N TYR A 291 -27.99 -5.52 -9.64
CA TYR A 291 -27.13 -6.57 -9.08
C TYR A 291 -27.44 -6.80 -7.59
N TYR A 292 -27.67 -8.05 -7.21
CA TYR A 292 -28.04 -8.45 -5.84
C TYR A 292 -26.86 -9.03 -5.05
N ASN A 293 -25.70 -9.15 -5.68
CA ASN A 293 -24.46 -9.71 -5.12
C ASN A 293 -23.51 -8.65 -4.55
N GLY A 294 -23.90 -7.36 -4.56
CA GLY A 294 -23.08 -6.26 -4.07
C GLY A 294 -22.32 -5.51 -5.17
N ASN A 295 -22.36 -5.94 -6.41
CA ASN A 295 -21.84 -5.15 -7.51
C ASN A 295 -22.64 -3.85 -7.68
N ILE A 296 -21.92 -2.75 -7.89
CA ILE A 296 -22.51 -1.44 -8.19
C ILE A 296 -23.08 -1.47 -9.61
N SER A 297 -24.37 -1.20 -9.76
CA SER A 297 -25.06 -1.20 -11.04
C SER A 297 -24.86 0.11 -11.80
N SER A 298 -24.90 1.21 -11.07
CA SER A 298 -24.60 2.54 -11.61
C SER A 298 -24.12 3.46 -10.49
N MET A 299 -23.38 4.50 -10.86
CA MET A 299 -22.99 5.56 -9.94
C MET A 299 -23.07 6.92 -10.62
N THR A 300 -23.37 7.94 -9.85
CA THR A 300 -23.23 9.33 -10.27
C THR A 300 -22.34 10.08 -9.30
N TRP A 301 -21.67 11.11 -9.80
CA TRP A 301 -20.89 12.03 -8.95
C TRP A 301 -20.98 13.46 -9.46
N LYS A 302 -20.68 14.40 -8.55
CA LYS A 302 -20.46 15.81 -8.84
C LYS A 302 -19.18 16.24 -8.14
N SER A 303 -18.29 16.88 -8.86
CA SER A 303 -17.06 17.45 -8.32
C SER A 303 -17.08 18.96 -8.51
N GLY A 304 -17.19 19.70 -7.39
CA GLY A 304 -17.39 21.14 -7.35
C GLY A 304 -18.85 21.56 -7.23
N ALA A 305 -19.06 22.76 -6.66
CA ALA A 305 -20.40 23.32 -6.45
C ALA A 305 -21.11 23.60 -7.79
N GLY A 306 -22.37 23.16 -7.90
CA GLY A 306 -23.19 23.39 -9.10
C GLY A 306 -22.82 22.57 -10.32
N ALA A 307 -21.88 21.61 -10.22
CA ALA A 307 -21.51 20.76 -11.33
C ALA A 307 -22.67 19.86 -11.79
N THR A 308 -22.78 19.63 -13.10
CA THR A 308 -23.71 18.65 -13.66
C THR A 308 -23.31 17.24 -13.19
N PRO A 309 -24.26 16.41 -12.72
CA PRO A 309 -23.98 15.03 -12.39
C PRO A 309 -23.40 14.29 -13.58
N ARG A 310 -22.30 13.58 -13.37
CA ARG A 310 -21.66 12.63 -14.29
C ARG A 310 -21.78 11.25 -13.71
N GLY A 311 -21.65 10.22 -14.50
CA GLY A 311 -21.68 8.87 -13.95
C GLY A 311 -21.46 7.77 -14.94
N TYR A 312 -21.55 6.57 -14.40
CA TYR A 312 -21.42 5.33 -15.14
C TYR A 312 -22.58 4.38 -14.86
N LYS A 313 -22.99 3.63 -15.88
CA LYS A 313 -23.71 2.37 -15.75
C LYS A 313 -22.72 1.24 -16.00
N PHE A 314 -22.72 0.23 -15.14
CA PHE A 314 -21.76 -0.85 -15.19
C PHE A 314 -22.38 -2.15 -15.64
N SER A 315 -21.62 -2.91 -16.41
CA SER A 315 -21.92 -4.31 -16.75
C SER A 315 -20.77 -5.23 -16.34
N TYR A 316 -21.13 -6.41 -15.88
CA TYR A 316 -20.17 -7.40 -15.43
C TYR A 316 -20.45 -8.75 -16.07
N ASP A 317 -19.42 -9.55 -16.25
CA ASP A 317 -19.55 -10.94 -16.68
C ASP A 317 -20.01 -11.86 -15.51
N ARG A 318 -20.17 -13.15 -15.80
CA ARG A 318 -20.62 -14.15 -14.79
C ARG A 318 -19.63 -14.36 -13.65
N LEU A 319 -18.36 -13.94 -13.78
CA LEU A 319 -17.34 -13.98 -12.76
C LEU A 319 -17.26 -12.67 -11.97
N GLY A 320 -18.13 -11.69 -12.28
CA GLY A 320 -18.14 -10.38 -11.64
C GLY A 320 -17.05 -9.42 -12.13
N ARG A 321 -16.40 -9.73 -13.29
CA ARG A 321 -15.41 -8.85 -13.89
C ARG A 321 -16.10 -7.76 -14.71
N LEU A 322 -15.57 -6.53 -14.68
CA LEU A 322 -16.11 -5.40 -15.43
C LEU A 322 -16.02 -5.67 -16.94
N THR A 323 -17.14 -5.50 -17.65
CA THR A 323 -17.18 -5.57 -19.11
C THR A 323 -17.49 -4.22 -19.74
N ASP A 324 -18.27 -3.38 -19.06
CA ASP A 324 -18.62 -2.07 -19.58
C ASP A 324 -18.83 -1.05 -18.46
N ALA A 325 -18.28 0.13 -18.65
CA ALA A 325 -18.57 1.35 -17.91
C ALA A 325 -19.09 2.40 -18.90
N GLU A 326 -20.43 2.44 -19.06
CA GLU A 326 -21.13 3.34 -19.97
C GLU A 326 -21.32 4.70 -19.34
N TYR A 327 -20.63 5.71 -19.86
CA TYR A 327 -20.68 7.09 -19.36
C TYR A 327 -21.95 7.82 -19.76
N GLY A 328 -22.44 8.67 -18.87
CA GLY A 328 -23.48 9.63 -19.14
C GLY A 328 -23.50 10.78 -18.16
N GLU A 329 -24.25 11.81 -18.47
CA GLU A 329 -24.45 13.00 -17.65
C GLU A 329 -25.94 13.17 -17.29
N GLY A 330 -26.19 13.99 -16.25
CA GLY A 330 -27.52 14.19 -15.69
C GLY A 330 -27.96 13.06 -14.75
N PRO A 331 -29.09 13.24 -14.03
CA PRO A 331 -29.52 12.27 -13.02
C PRO A 331 -29.83 10.87 -13.55
N SER A 332 -30.24 10.77 -14.80
CA SER A 332 -30.55 9.50 -15.49
C SER A 332 -29.44 8.99 -16.41
N LEU A 333 -28.29 9.67 -16.44
CA LEU A 333 -27.14 9.33 -17.29
C LEU A 333 -27.52 9.20 -18.77
N SER A 334 -28.40 10.07 -19.27
CA SER A 334 -28.95 10.03 -20.63
C SER A 334 -28.45 11.17 -21.52
N VAL A 335 -27.69 12.12 -20.94
CA VAL A 335 -27.12 13.26 -21.67
C VAL A 335 -25.63 13.02 -21.88
N ASN A 336 -25.09 13.51 -22.98
CA ASN A 336 -23.65 13.41 -23.31
C ASN A 336 -23.09 11.99 -23.16
N THR A 337 -23.89 11.00 -23.54
CA THR A 337 -23.53 9.58 -23.49
C THR A 337 -22.29 9.30 -24.35
N ASN A 338 -21.53 8.27 -23.99
CA ASN A 338 -20.37 7.79 -24.72
C ASN A 338 -19.15 8.75 -24.76
N ARG A 339 -19.13 9.81 -23.93
CA ARG A 339 -17.96 10.71 -23.91
C ARG A 339 -16.72 10.08 -23.26
N PHE A 340 -16.91 9.24 -22.26
CA PHE A 340 -15.81 8.64 -21.47
C PHE A 340 -16.10 7.16 -21.14
N ASN A 341 -16.69 6.42 -22.08
CA ASN A 341 -16.89 4.99 -21.88
C ASN A 341 -15.56 4.26 -21.75
N GLU A 342 -15.55 3.21 -20.92
CA GLU A 342 -14.46 2.27 -20.82
C GLU A 342 -15.01 0.84 -20.88
N GLN A 343 -14.59 0.06 -21.86
CA GLN A 343 -15.15 -1.25 -22.20
C GLN A 343 -14.05 -2.29 -22.27
N VAL A 344 -14.19 -3.39 -21.57
CA VAL A 344 -13.32 -4.57 -21.74
C VAL A 344 -14.00 -5.51 -22.73
N THR A 345 -13.47 -5.58 -23.95
CA THR A 345 -14.07 -6.34 -25.03
C THR A 345 -13.81 -7.83 -24.95
N GLY A 346 -12.93 -8.28 -24.04
CA GLY A 346 -12.70 -9.69 -23.78
C GLY A 346 -11.69 -9.97 -22.70
N TYR A 347 -11.83 -11.13 -22.08
CA TYR A 347 -10.88 -11.71 -21.13
C TYR A 347 -10.49 -13.11 -21.56
N ASP A 348 -9.26 -13.52 -21.30
CA ASP A 348 -8.89 -14.92 -21.41
C ASP A 348 -9.35 -15.74 -20.18
N LYS A 349 -9.03 -17.03 -20.17
CA LYS A 349 -9.41 -17.94 -19.07
C LYS A 349 -8.73 -17.60 -17.73
N MET A 350 -7.59 -16.91 -17.75
CA MET A 350 -6.85 -16.48 -16.58
C MET A 350 -7.27 -15.08 -16.12
N GLY A 351 -8.12 -14.38 -16.88
CA GLY A 351 -8.55 -13.03 -16.60
C GLY A 351 -7.61 -11.95 -17.15
N ASN A 352 -6.72 -12.29 -18.08
CA ASN A 352 -5.99 -11.24 -18.80
C ASN A 352 -6.94 -10.49 -19.72
N ILE A 353 -6.86 -9.16 -19.75
CA ILE A 353 -7.65 -8.31 -20.65
C ILE A 353 -7.15 -8.52 -22.08
N LEU A 354 -8.03 -8.96 -22.98
CA LEU A 354 -7.70 -9.17 -24.40
C LEU A 354 -7.98 -7.94 -25.25
N GLY A 355 -8.89 -7.09 -24.83
CA GLY A 355 -9.20 -5.85 -25.50
C GLY A 355 -9.81 -4.83 -24.56
N LEU A 356 -9.45 -3.57 -24.77
CA LEU A 356 -9.89 -2.43 -23.96
C LEU A 356 -10.18 -1.25 -24.88
N LYS A 357 -11.40 -0.74 -24.81
CA LYS A 357 -11.84 0.38 -25.63
C LYS A 357 -12.23 1.57 -24.77
N ARG A 358 -11.70 2.75 -25.07
CA ARG A 358 -12.02 3.98 -24.37
C ARG A 358 -12.46 5.06 -25.33
N TYR A 359 -13.44 5.82 -24.86
CA TYR A 359 -13.86 7.07 -25.46
C TYR A 359 -13.31 8.23 -24.65
N GLY A 360 -12.93 9.29 -25.31
CA GLY A 360 -12.38 10.48 -24.67
C GLY A 360 -12.56 11.72 -25.53
N GLN A 361 -12.11 12.84 -25.00
CA GLN A 361 -12.12 14.09 -25.73
C GLN A 361 -11.03 14.09 -26.81
N THR A 362 -11.40 14.41 -28.04
CA THR A 362 -10.51 14.40 -29.23
C THR A 362 -10.32 15.78 -29.84
N SER A 363 -11.14 16.76 -29.41
CA SER A 363 -11.03 18.18 -29.78
C SER A 363 -11.66 19.05 -28.69
N ALA A 364 -11.64 20.36 -28.81
CA ALA A 364 -12.27 21.27 -27.86
C ALA A 364 -13.75 20.93 -27.55
N THR A 365 -14.48 20.34 -28.50
CA THR A 365 -15.91 19.99 -28.38
C THR A 365 -16.22 18.56 -28.81
N GLY A 366 -15.27 17.84 -29.40
CA GLY A 366 -15.45 16.50 -29.96
C GLY A 366 -15.03 15.41 -28.99
N TYR A 367 -15.75 14.28 -29.06
CA TYR A 367 -15.47 13.06 -28.28
C TYR A 367 -15.58 11.87 -29.22
N ASP A 368 -14.62 10.96 -29.16
CA ASP A 368 -14.60 9.74 -29.96
C ASP A 368 -13.75 8.68 -29.27
N VAL A 369 -13.52 7.56 -29.94
CA VAL A 369 -12.64 6.49 -29.50
C VAL A 369 -11.20 6.99 -29.48
N ILE A 370 -10.59 7.02 -28.30
CA ILE A 370 -9.17 7.36 -28.10
C ILE A 370 -8.29 6.12 -28.03
N ASP A 371 -8.83 4.99 -27.53
CA ASP A 371 -8.18 3.68 -27.46
C ASP A 371 -9.11 2.60 -28.01
N ASP A 372 -8.61 1.73 -28.88
CA ASP A 372 -9.24 0.46 -29.30
C ASP A 372 -8.17 -0.65 -29.27
N LEU A 373 -7.78 -1.01 -28.04
CA LEU A 373 -6.63 -1.85 -27.77
C LEU A 373 -6.93 -3.33 -28.00
N SER A 374 -5.98 -4.01 -28.63
CA SER A 374 -5.91 -5.47 -28.70
C SER A 374 -4.62 -5.93 -28.03
N LEU A 375 -4.74 -6.73 -26.95
CA LEU A 375 -3.63 -7.16 -26.14
C LEU A 375 -3.31 -8.64 -26.41
N SER A 376 -2.05 -8.97 -26.66
CA SER A 376 -1.58 -10.33 -26.85
C SER A 376 -0.56 -10.73 -25.79
N TYR A 377 -0.57 -12.01 -25.42
CA TYR A 377 0.17 -12.54 -24.27
C TYR A 377 1.02 -13.75 -24.61
N ALA A 378 2.09 -13.95 -23.84
CA ALA A 378 2.81 -15.19 -23.71
C ALA A 378 2.58 -15.73 -22.27
N GLY A 379 1.63 -16.67 -22.11
CA GLY A 379 1.06 -17.01 -20.80
C GLY A 379 0.33 -15.79 -20.22
N ASN A 380 0.72 -15.32 -19.03
CA ASN A 380 0.16 -14.11 -18.41
C ASN A 380 1.01 -12.85 -18.67
N ARG A 381 2.15 -12.97 -19.36
CA ARG A 381 3.04 -11.85 -19.70
C ARG A 381 2.54 -11.15 -20.93
N LEU A 382 2.30 -9.86 -20.85
CA LEU A 382 1.89 -9.03 -22.00
C LEU A 382 3.05 -9.03 -23.01
N LYS A 383 2.73 -9.25 -24.28
CA LYS A 383 3.72 -9.32 -25.34
C LYS A 383 3.63 -8.13 -26.29
N LYS A 384 2.40 -7.76 -26.64
CA LYS A 384 2.13 -6.70 -27.59
C LYS A 384 0.76 -6.08 -27.30
N VAL A 385 0.67 -4.78 -27.50
CA VAL A 385 -0.60 -4.03 -27.59
C VAL A 385 -0.67 -3.38 -28.96
N THR A 386 -1.83 -3.46 -29.59
CA THR A 386 -2.11 -2.74 -30.84
C THR A 386 -3.29 -1.85 -30.60
N ASP A 387 -3.14 -0.57 -30.82
CA ASP A 387 -4.23 0.38 -30.83
C ASP A 387 -4.75 0.56 -32.28
N ARG A 388 -6.04 0.37 -32.47
CA ARG A 388 -6.71 0.62 -33.76
C ARG A 388 -7.25 2.03 -33.87
N SER A 389 -7.27 2.78 -32.75
CA SER A 389 -7.62 4.20 -32.81
C SER A 389 -6.49 4.99 -33.46
N THR A 390 -6.86 5.89 -34.32
CA THR A 390 -5.94 6.86 -34.95
C THR A 390 -6.16 8.27 -34.44
N THR A 391 -7.06 8.43 -33.46
CA THR A 391 -7.48 9.73 -32.94
C THR A 391 -6.88 9.92 -31.54
N PRO A 392 -5.89 10.80 -31.38
CA PRO A 392 -5.27 11.03 -30.08
C PRO A 392 -6.20 11.78 -29.14
N ALA A 393 -6.00 11.60 -27.84
CA ALA A 393 -6.66 12.40 -26.82
C ALA A 393 -6.25 13.87 -26.91
N PHE A 394 -7.25 14.75 -26.77
CA PHE A 394 -7.06 16.19 -26.85
C PHE A 394 -6.13 16.71 -25.73
N ASN A 395 -5.25 17.65 -26.09
CA ASN A 395 -4.27 18.28 -25.18
C ASN A 395 -3.39 17.25 -24.43
N ASN A 396 -2.94 16.20 -25.11
CA ASN A 396 -2.14 15.13 -24.50
C ASN A 396 -2.80 14.55 -23.26
N GLY A 397 -4.13 14.34 -23.32
CA GLY A 397 -4.94 13.71 -22.30
C GLY A 397 -4.53 12.27 -22.04
N PHE A 398 -5.20 11.63 -21.09
CA PHE A 398 -4.98 10.23 -20.77
C PHE A 398 -5.42 9.35 -21.94
N GLU A 399 -4.50 8.53 -22.45
CA GLU A 399 -4.72 7.50 -23.49
C GLU A 399 -3.56 6.49 -23.42
N PHE A 400 -3.73 5.34 -24.03
CA PHE A 400 -2.60 4.48 -24.38
C PHE A 400 -1.89 5.07 -25.61
N LYS A 401 -0.55 5.13 -25.56
CA LYS A 401 0.25 5.61 -26.69
C LYS A 401 0.92 4.42 -27.36
N ASP A 402 0.40 4.02 -28.53
CA ASP A 402 1.00 2.98 -29.37
C ASP A 402 2.22 3.55 -30.09
N GLY A 403 3.37 3.47 -29.40
CA GLY A 403 4.63 4.07 -29.88
C GLY A 403 5.38 3.19 -30.90
N VAL A 404 5.07 1.88 -30.95
CA VAL A 404 5.79 0.91 -31.79
C VAL A 404 4.87 -0.23 -32.23
N ASP A 405 5.10 -0.76 -33.44
CA ASP A 405 4.41 -1.94 -33.97
C ASP A 405 5.42 -3.10 -34.19
N LEU A 406 5.79 -3.76 -33.11
CA LEU A 406 6.71 -4.89 -33.11
C LEU A 406 5.99 -6.18 -32.70
N SER A 407 6.60 -7.33 -33.03
CA SER A 407 6.08 -8.64 -32.59
C SER A 407 6.20 -8.86 -31.08
N THR A 408 7.10 -8.11 -30.42
CA THR A 408 7.34 -8.13 -28.97
C THR A 408 7.72 -6.72 -28.55
N GLU A 409 6.88 -6.10 -27.72
CA GLU A 409 7.02 -4.73 -27.24
C GLU A 409 7.34 -4.69 -25.74
N TYR A 410 7.02 -5.79 -25.04
CA TYR A 410 7.20 -5.96 -23.59
C TYR A 410 8.11 -7.15 -23.31
N GLU A 411 9.12 -6.94 -22.50
CA GLU A 411 10.01 -8.02 -22.06
C GLU A 411 9.97 -8.17 -20.53
N TYR A 412 10.24 -9.36 -20.05
CA TYR A 412 10.18 -9.71 -18.62
C TYR A 412 11.37 -10.53 -18.19
N ASP A 413 11.77 -10.37 -16.93
CA ASP A 413 12.73 -11.25 -16.29
C ASP A 413 12.11 -12.61 -15.87
N GLU A 414 12.90 -13.49 -15.25
CA GLU A 414 12.44 -14.81 -14.81
C GLU A 414 11.45 -14.75 -13.65
N ASN A 415 11.45 -13.65 -12.87
CA ASN A 415 10.50 -13.42 -11.82
C ASN A 415 9.17 -12.87 -12.34
N GLY A 416 9.09 -12.56 -13.65
CA GLY A 416 7.92 -11.94 -14.27
C GLY A 416 7.83 -10.44 -14.02
N ASN A 417 8.92 -9.77 -13.69
CA ASN A 417 8.99 -8.32 -13.63
C ASN A 417 9.17 -7.76 -15.05
N LEU A 418 8.45 -6.70 -15.39
CA LEU A 418 8.60 -6.02 -16.67
C LEU A 418 10.00 -5.38 -16.78
N THR A 419 10.77 -5.74 -17.80
CA THR A 419 12.11 -5.17 -18.01
C THR A 419 12.19 -4.19 -19.15
N LYS A 420 11.17 -4.18 -20.04
CA LYS A 420 11.10 -3.29 -21.18
C LYS A 420 9.65 -2.98 -21.53
N ASP A 421 9.36 -1.71 -21.87
CA ASP A 421 8.08 -1.24 -22.43
C ASP A 421 8.39 -0.23 -23.52
N LEU A 422 8.34 -0.70 -24.77
CA LEU A 422 8.71 0.12 -25.91
C LEU A 422 7.66 1.19 -26.25
N ASN A 423 6.39 0.98 -25.88
CA ASN A 423 5.35 1.97 -26.07
C ASN A 423 5.53 3.21 -25.20
N LYS A 424 6.13 3.04 -24.01
CA LYS A 424 6.54 4.15 -23.14
C LYS A 424 7.99 4.61 -23.38
N ASN A 425 8.64 4.15 -24.46
CA ASN A 425 10.07 4.37 -24.73
C ASN A 425 11.01 3.87 -23.60
N ILE A 426 10.56 2.92 -22.79
CA ILE A 426 11.37 2.32 -21.73
C ILE A 426 12.23 1.21 -22.32
N THR A 427 13.55 1.46 -22.35
CA THR A 427 14.54 0.52 -22.91
C THR A 427 15.02 -0.50 -21.90
N ALA A 428 14.99 -0.17 -20.60
CA ALA A 428 15.31 -1.11 -19.54
C ALA A 428 14.69 -0.69 -18.19
N ILE A 429 14.29 -1.69 -17.42
CA ILE A 429 13.93 -1.55 -16.01
C ILE A 429 14.81 -2.52 -15.21
N GLN A 430 15.52 -1.98 -14.24
CA GLN A 430 16.31 -2.74 -13.29
C GLN A 430 15.53 -2.96 -12.00
N TYR A 431 15.75 -4.09 -11.35
CA TYR A 431 15.08 -4.46 -10.11
C TYR A 431 16.08 -4.81 -9.02
N ASN A 432 15.76 -4.40 -7.79
CA ASN A 432 16.51 -4.75 -6.59
C ASN A 432 16.15 -6.18 -6.11
N CYS A 433 16.76 -6.60 -5.00
CA CYS A 433 16.53 -7.92 -4.37
C CYS A 433 15.08 -8.15 -3.88
N LEU A 434 14.28 -7.09 -3.74
CA LEU A 434 12.87 -7.16 -3.34
C LEU A 434 11.93 -7.23 -4.56
N ASN A 435 12.48 -7.31 -5.78
CA ASN A 435 11.73 -7.17 -7.02
C ASN A 435 10.99 -5.82 -7.14
N LEU A 436 11.54 -4.76 -6.57
CA LEU A 436 11.06 -3.39 -6.76
C LEU A 436 11.93 -2.71 -7.82
N PRO A 437 11.36 -1.86 -8.70
CA PRO A 437 12.16 -1.13 -9.68
C PRO A 437 13.24 -0.31 -8.97
N SER A 438 14.49 -0.49 -9.33
CA SER A 438 15.59 0.37 -8.85
C SER A 438 15.92 1.47 -9.85
N ARG A 439 15.71 1.20 -11.16
CA ARG A 439 15.94 2.18 -12.21
C ARG A 439 15.10 1.90 -13.44
N VAL A 440 14.50 2.96 -14.01
CA VAL A 440 13.84 2.97 -15.31
C VAL A 440 14.67 3.84 -16.26
N MET A 441 14.98 3.32 -17.45
CA MET A 441 15.77 4.01 -18.48
C MET A 441 14.95 4.18 -19.75
N PHE A 442 14.94 5.40 -20.27
CA PHE A 442 14.20 5.75 -21.50
C PHE A 442 15.16 5.89 -22.70
N ALA A 443 14.62 5.70 -23.90
CA ALA A 443 15.39 5.76 -25.14
C ALA A 443 16.05 7.13 -25.40
N ASN A 444 15.47 8.21 -24.87
CA ASN A 444 15.97 9.59 -25.00
C ASN A 444 17.06 9.94 -23.98
N GLY A 445 17.51 8.98 -23.17
CA GLY A 445 18.52 9.20 -22.13
C GLY A 445 17.98 9.64 -20.77
N ASN A 446 16.69 9.91 -20.66
CA ASN A 446 16.02 10.16 -19.38
C ASN A 446 16.07 8.91 -18.48
N SER A 447 16.04 9.10 -17.18
CA SER A 447 15.97 7.98 -16.24
C SER A 447 15.25 8.37 -14.95
N ILE A 448 14.67 7.35 -14.29
CA ILE A 448 14.09 7.47 -12.95
C ILE A 448 14.77 6.41 -12.08
N SER A 449 15.32 6.81 -10.96
CA SER A 449 15.96 5.89 -10.00
C SER A 449 15.20 5.91 -8.68
N TYR A 450 15.09 4.75 -8.05
CA TYR A 450 14.37 4.57 -6.79
C TYR A 450 15.28 3.96 -5.74
N LEU A 451 15.25 4.50 -4.54
CA LEU A 451 15.89 3.95 -3.35
C LEU A 451 14.82 3.45 -2.38
N TYR A 452 15.02 2.25 -1.83
CA TYR A 452 14.14 1.66 -0.82
C TYR A 452 14.95 1.20 0.40
N ASP A 453 14.27 1.05 1.54
CA ASP A 453 14.81 0.25 2.64
C ASP A 453 14.59 -1.26 2.40
N ALA A 454 15.22 -2.11 3.19
CA ALA A 454 15.10 -3.56 3.09
C ALA A 454 13.68 -4.11 3.40
N ALA A 455 12.77 -3.29 3.94
CA ALA A 455 11.36 -3.63 4.10
C ALA A 455 10.52 -3.25 2.86
N GLY A 456 11.12 -2.61 1.86
CA GLY A 456 10.45 -2.19 0.62
C GLY A 456 9.77 -0.83 0.71
N ARG A 457 10.04 -0.03 1.75
CA ARG A 457 9.57 1.35 1.82
C ARG A 457 10.42 2.22 0.89
N LYS A 458 9.79 2.96 0.00
CA LYS A 458 10.43 3.93 -0.87
C LYS A 458 10.98 5.09 -0.02
N LEU A 459 12.27 5.38 -0.17
CA LEU A 459 12.98 6.46 0.53
C LEU A 459 13.24 7.64 -0.39
N ARG A 460 13.57 7.37 -1.67
CA ARG A 460 13.93 8.42 -2.62
C ARG A 460 13.54 8.03 -4.04
N THR A 461 13.14 9.04 -4.81
CA THR A 461 13.03 8.98 -6.27
C THR A 461 13.87 10.09 -6.87
N VAL A 462 14.68 9.77 -7.89
CA VAL A 462 15.47 10.75 -8.65
C VAL A 462 15.03 10.68 -10.10
N HIS A 463 14.45 11.75 -10.61
CA HIS A 463 14.14 11.94 -12.02
C HIS A 463 15.26 12.70 -12.69
N VAL A 464 15.83 12.14 -13.77
CA VAL A 464 16.78 12.84 -14.64
C VAL A 464 16.10 13.01 -16.00
N LEU A 465 15.70 14.23 -16.33
CA LEU A 465 14.94 14.59 -17.52
C LEU A 465 15.66 15.68 -18.27
N GLU A 466 16.02 15.43 -19.53
CA GLU A 466 16.72 16.40 -20.39
C GLU A 466 18.00 16.98 -19.78
N GLY A 467 18.61 16.24 -18.84
CA GLY A 467 19.82 16.63 -18.12
C GLY A 467 19.56 17.29 -16.76
N ASP A 468 18.35 17.72 -16.47
CA ASP A 468 17.97 18.25 -15.16
C ASP A 468 17.59 17.11 -14.20
N SER A 469 17.90 17.30 -12.92
CA SER A 469 17.65 16.32 -11.88
C SER A 469 16.70 16.88 -10.83
N VAL A 470 15.63 16.11 -10.53
CA VAL A 470 14.72 16.40 -9.42
C VAL A 470 14.72 15.22 -8.47
N THR A 471 15.05 15.47 -7.22
CA THR A 471 15.06 14.47 -6.16
C THR A 471 13.86 14.65 -5.26
N THR A 472 13.09 13.58 -5.06
CA THR A 472 12.00 13.51 -4.08
C THR A 472 12.37 12.52 -2.99
N ASP A 473 12.41 12.97 -1.74
CA ASP A 473 12.68 12.13 -0.57
C ASP A 473 11.40 11.92 0.25
N TYR A 474 11.21 10.69 0.73
CA TYR A 474 10.06 10.27 1.53
C TYR A 474 10.54 9.89 2.93
N CYS A 475 10.34 10.77 3.88
CA CYS A 475 10.79 10.60 5.25
C CYS A 475 9.58 10.58 6.20
N GLY A 476 9.16 9.37 6.58
CA GLY A 476 7.92 9.20 7.33
C GLY A 476 6.70 9.66 6.51
N ASN A 477 5.98 10.66 7.03
CA ASN A 477 4.86 11.35 6.35
C ASN A 477 5.28 12.67 5.69
N VAL A 478 6.56 13.03 5.74
CA VAL A 478 7.09 14.25 5.12
C VAL A 478 7.71 13.94 3.75
N VAL A 479 7.32 14.70 2.75
CA VAL A 479 7.89 14.62 1.40
C VAL A 479 8.73 15.87 1.14
N TYR A 480 9.97 15.63 0.73
CA TYR A 480 10.94 16.66 0.38
C TYR A 480 11.13 16.70 -1.13
N GLU A 481 11.37 17.87 -1.69
CA GLU A 481 11.85 18.02 -3.06
C GLU A 481 13.18 18.79 -3.03
N ASN A 482 14.21 18.19 -3.64
CA ASN A 482 15.58 18.75 -3.66
C ASN A 482 16.10 19.16 -2.27
N GLY A 483 15.78 18.34 -1.24
CA GLY A 483 16.19 18.56 0.13
C GLY A 483 15.34 19.58 0.93
N VAL A 484 14.31 20.17 0.31
CA VAL A 484 13.39 21.12 0.95
C VAL A 484 12.08 20.43 1.28
N PRO A 485 11.60 20.44 2.54
CA PRO A 485 10.32 19.85 2.92
C PRO A 485 9.17 20.62 2.21
N GLN A 486 8.29 19.86 1.53
CA GLN A 486 7.19 20.40 0.74
C GLN A 486 5.85 20.17 1.38
N ILE A 487 5.56 18.91 1.71
CA ILE A 487 4.26 18.51 2.25
C ILE A 487 4.42 17.55 3.43
N LEU A 488 3.55 17.68 4.40
CA LEU A 488 3.34 16.72 5.48
C LEU A 488 2.01 16.04 5.24
N LEU A 489 2.04 14.73 4.96
CA LEU A 489 0.85 13.93 4.70
C LEU A 489 0.08 13.68 6.01
N THR A 490 -1.24 13.86 5.97
CA THR A 490 -2.15 13.54 7.05
C THR A 490 -3.14 12.44 6.63
N GLU A 491 -3.95 11.95 7.55
CA GLU A 491 -4.98 10.93 7.25
C GLU A 491 -6.02 11.41 6.22
N VAL A 492 -6.22 12.71 6.12
CA VAL A 492 -7.30 13.31 5.30
C VAL A 492 -6.82 14.27 4.23
N GLY A 493 -5.52 14.40 4.05
CA GLY A 493 -4.96 15.32 3.07
C GLY A 493 -3.48 15.56 3.33
N TYR A 494 -3.05 16.81 3.32
CA TYR A 494 -1.69 17.20 3.64
C TYR A 494 -1.64 18.63 4.20
N VAL A 495 -0.52 18.96 4.83
CA VAL A 495 -0.15 20.33 5.17
C VAL A 495 0.97 20.75 4.22
N SER A 496 0.81 21.87 3.55
CA SER A 496 1.89 22.50 2.78
C SER A 496 2.90 23.08 3.76
N LEU A 497 4.14 22.63 3.69
CA LEU A 497 5.21 23.10 4.59
C LEU A 497 5.84 24.42 4.12
N THR A 498 5.45 24.91 2.95
CA THR A 498 5.91 26.20 2.42
C THR A 498 5.15 27.38 3.01
N ASP A 499 3.86 27.20 3.35
CA ASP A 499 2.98 28.26 3.87
C ASP A 499 2.17 27.85 5.11
N GLY A 500 2.28 26.59 5.54
CA GLY A 500 1.57 26.05 6.71
C GLY A 500 0.10 25.74 6.50
N LYS A 501 -0.42 25.83 5.26
CA LYS A 501 -1.84 25.64 4.96
C LYS A 501 -2.23 24.17 4.88
N TYR A 502 -3.46 23.88 5.33
CA TYR A 502 -4.08 22.55 5.28
C TYR A 502 -4.87 22.36 3.99
N HIS A 503 -4.69 21.17 3.39
CA HIS A 503 -5.37 20.73 2.19
C HIS A 503 -6.06 19.40 2.44
N TYR A 504 -7.31 19.25 2.01
CA TYR A 504 -8.15 18.11 2.32
C TYR A 504 -8.54 17.35 1.05
N TYR A 505 -8.50 16.01 1.14
CA TYR A 505 -8.95 15.11 0.08
C TYR A 505 -10.40 14.71 0.30
N LEU A 506 -11.31 15.15 -0.57
CA LEU A 506 -12.65 14.60 -0.63
C LEU A 506 -12.63 13.37 -1.51
N LYS A 507 -12.88 12.23 -0.88
CA LYS A 507 -12.68 10.91 -1.47
C LYS A 507 -14.01 10.26 -1.83
N ASP A 508 -14.02 9.45 -2.90
CA ASP A 508 -15.13 8.58 -3.23
C ASP A 508 -15.11 7.26 -2.42
N HIS A 509 -16.03 6.35 -2.72
CA HIS A 509 -16.22 5.07 -2.05
C HIS A 509 -14.99 4.14 -2.09
N GLN A 510 -14.06 4.36 -3.00
CA GLN A 510 -12.82 3.60 -3.15
C GLN A 510 -11.60 4.33 -2.60
N GLY A 511 -11.78 5.52 -2.04
CA GLY A 511 -10.68 6.34 -1.56
C GLY A 511 -9.92 7.08 -2.67
N ASN A 512 -10.49 7.19 -3.87
CA ASN A 512 -9.95 8.04 -4.91
C ASN A 512 -10.04 9.50 -4.50
N ASN A 513 -8.96 10.27 -4.65
CA ASN A 513 -8.97 11.71 -4.39
C ASN A 513 -9.74 12.40 -5.52
N ARG A 514 -11.02 12.77 -5.25
CA ARG A 514 -11.92 13.36 -6.25
C ARG A 514 -11.80 14.88 -6.29
N VAL A 515 -11.68 15.50 -5.14
CA VAL A 515 -11.53 16.95 -5.01
C VAL A 515 -10.48 17.23 -3.94
N VAL A 516 -9.60 18.18 -4.21
CA VAL A 516 -8.70 18.77 -3.21
C VAL A 516 -9.25 20.14 -2.88
N VAL A 517 -9.37 20.44 -1.60
CA VAL A 517 -9.83 21.74 -1.08
C VAL A 517 -8.83 22.26 -0.06
N ASP A 518 -8.63 23.58 -0.03
CA ASP A 518 -7.82 24.22 0.99
C ASP A 518 -8.58 24.40 2.32
N GLU A 519 -7.92 24.96 3.31
CA GLU A 519 -8.47 25.25 4.63
C GLU A 519 -9.57 26.31 4.63
N GLU A 520 -9.78 27.04 3.53
CA GLU A 520 -10.86 28.01 3.33
C GLU A 520 -12.05 27.40 2.59
N GLY A 521 -11.92 26.13 2.13
CA GLY A 521 -12.95 25.41 1.37
C GLY A 521 -12.90 25.68 -0.13
N THR A 522 -11.84 26.33 -0.62
CA THR A 522 -11.65 26.59 -2.05
C THR A 522 -11.25 25.30 -2.77
N VAL A 523 -11.90 25.01 -3.88
CA VAL A 523 -11.55 23.87 -4.72
C VAL A 523 -10.28 24.16 -5.50
N GLU A 524 -9.22 23.40 -5.21
CA GLU A 524 -7.92 23.54 -5.87
C GLU A 524 -7.72 22.54 -7.01
N GLU A 525 -8.24 21.33 -6.87
CA GLU A 525 -8.08 20.27 -7.84
C GLU A 525 -9.35 19.43 -7.94
N VAL A 526 -9.68 19.01 -9.16
CA VAL A 526 -10.76 18.05 -9.43
C VAL A 526 -10.22 16.90 -10.25
N ASN A 527 -10.50 15.66 -9.85
CA ASN A 527 -10.13 14.44 -10.54
C ASN A 527 -11.35 13.59 -10.86
N ASP A 528 -11.57 13.38 -12.16
CA ASP A 528 -12.53 12.42 -12.68
C ASP A 528 -11.78 11.23 -13.29
N TYR A 529 -12.23 10.02 -13.01
CA TYR A 529 -11.51 8.81 -13.39
C TYR A 529 -12.35 7.90 -14.29
N TYR A 530 -11.69 7.27 -15.27
CA TYR A 530 -12.16 6.03 -15.87
C TYR A 530 -12.23 4.92 -14.81
N ALA A 531 -12.94 3.84 -15.09
CA ALA A 531 -13.13 2.76 -14.13
C ALA A 531 -11.81 2.12 -13.66
N PHE A 532 -10.82 1.99 -14.55
CA PHE A 532 -9.48 1.50 -14.22
C PHE A 532 -8.51 2.59 -13.73
N GLY A 533 -9.00 3.79 -13.44
CA GLY A 533 -8.22 4.83 -12.75
C GLY A 533 -7.48 5.82 -13.64
N GLY A 534 -7.67 5.77 -14.96
CA GLY A 534 -7.16 6.80 -15.86
C GLY A 534 -7.85 8.14 -15.60
N LEU A 535 -7.13 9.27 -15.69
CA LEU A 535 -7.70 10.61 -15.50
C LEU A 535 -8.44 11.08 -16.74
N MET A 536 -9.72 11.47 -16.59
CA MET A 536 -10.49 12.07 -17.67
C MET A 536 -10.04 13.50 -17.98
N SER A 537 -10.28 13.98 -19.20
CA SER A 537 -10.02 15.37 -19.61
C SER A 537 -10.84 16.41 -18.83
N THR A 538 -11.89 15.97 -18.13
CA THR A 538 -12.67 16.82 -17.21
C THR A 538 -11.97 17.11 -15.88
N SER A 539 -10.87 16.42 -15.59
CA SER A 539 -10.01 16.71 -14.45
C SER A 539 -9.30 18.05 -14.64
N SER A 540 -9.13 18.79 -13.56
CA SER A 540 -8.52 20.12 -13.60
C SER A 540 -7.39 20.27 -12.60
N ARG A 541 -6.37 21.08 -12.94
CA ARG A 541 -5.22 21.39 -12.07
C ARG A 541 -4.50 20.15 -11.53
N GLN A 542 -4.31 19.13 -12.36
CA GLN A 542 -3.79 17.80 -12.01
C GLN A 542 -2.35 17.80 -11.44
N SER A 543 -1.66 18.92 -11.46
CA SER A 543 -0.27 19.06 -10.99
C SER A 543 -0.13 19.58 -9.56
N VAL A 544 -1.24 19.86 -8.86
CA VAL A 544 -1.21 20.43 -7.49
C VAL A 544 -0.56 19.46 -6.52
N GLN A 545 -0.87 18.18 -6.64
CA GLN A 545 -0.29 17.12 -5.82
C GLN A 545 -0.32 15.78 -6.56
N PRO A 546 0.55 14.78 -6.24
CA PRO A 546 0.66 13.55 -7.02
C PRO A 546 -0.34 12.45 -6.63
N TYR A 547 -0.99 12.51 -5.46
CA TYR A 547 -1.83 11.43 -4.94
C TYR A 547 -3.24 11.45 -5.57
N LYS A 548 -3.60 10.43 -6.36
CA LYS A 548 -4.81 10.40 -7.19
C LYS A 548 -5.71 9.19 -6.90
N TYR A 549 -5.75 8.24 -7.83
CA TYR A 549 -6.55 7.02 -7.77
C TYR A 549 -6.16 6.16 -6.56
N ASN A 550 -7.13 5.74 -5.75
CA ASN A 550 -6.97 5.07 -4.45
C ASN A 550 -6.01 5.79 -3.48
N GLY A 551 -5.80 7.11 -3.66
CA GLY A 551 -4.83 7.88 -2.89
C GLY A 551 -3.37 7.53 -3.21
N LYS A 552 -3.10 6.85 -4.32
CA LYS A 552 -1.75 6.45 -4.73
C LYS A 552 -1.05 7.57 -5.50
N GLU A 553 0.27 7.61 -5.35
CA GLU A 553 1.11 8.54 -6.09
C GLU A 553 1.13 8.17 -7.58
N LEU A 554 0.76 9.11 -8.42
CA LEU A 554 0.85 9.03 -9.87
C LEU A 554 2.14 9.70 -10.33
N ASP A 555 3.07 8.92 -10.84
CA ASP A 555 4.29 9.45 -11.46
C ASP A 555 4.06 9.62 -12.98
N ARG A 556 4.00 10.88 -13.42
CA ARG A 556 3.81 11.25 -14.81
C ARG A 556 5.09 11.73 -15.50
N LYS A 557 6.16 11.88 -14.74
CA LYS A 557 7.41 12.42 -15.23
C LYS A 557 8.03 11.50 -16.29
N GLY A 558 8.56 12.07 -17.33
CA GLY A 558 9.13 11.32 -18.45
C GLY A 558 8.13 10.49 -19.27
N GLY A 559 6.81 10.66 -19.06
CA GLY A 559 5.77 9.87 -19.72
C GLY A 559 5.54 8.49 -19.09
N LEU A 560 5.95 8.29 -17.84
CA LEU A 560 5.81 7.01 -17.13
C LEU A 560 4.33 6.66 -16.90
N ASP A 561 3.53 7.59 -16.36
CA ASP A 561 2.10 7.47 -16.07
C ASP A 561 1.74 6.19 -15.29
N TRP A 562 2.52 5.86 -14.25
CA TRP A 562 2.28 4.73 -13.36
C TRP A 562 1.86 5.19 -11.96
N TYR A 563 0.96 4.43 -11.36
CA TYR A 563 0.61 4.54 -9.93
C TYR A 563 1.52 3.65 -9.09
N ASP A 564 2.10 4.23 -8.04
CA ASP A 564 2.90 3.48 -7.06
C ASP A 564 2.00 2.88 -5.97
N TYR A 565 1.77 1.57 -6.02
CA TYR A 565 1.06 0.84 -4.98
C TYR A 565 1.98 0.28 -3.88
N GLY A 566 3.26 0.64 -3.89
CA GLY A 566 4.28 0.15 -2.97
C GLY A 566 4.90 -1.17 -3.42
N ALA A 567 4.16 -2.27 -3.34
CA ALA A 567 4.69 -3.55 -3.79
C ALA A 567 4.75 -3.68 -5.33
N ARG A 568 3.90 -2.99 -6.07
CA ARG A 568 3.81 -3.04 -7.54
C ARG A 568 3.51 -1.68 -8.12
N MET A 569 4.02 -1.41 -9.33
CA MET A 569 3.60 -0.29 -10.17
C MET A 569 2.40 -0.70 -11.02
N TYR A 570 1.39 0.17 -11.10
CA TYR A 570 0.14 -0.05 -11.81
C TYR A 570 0.01 0.89 -13.00
N ASP A 571 -0.31 0.33 -14.17
CA ASP A 571 -0.61 1.09 -15.37
C ASP A 571 -2.13 1.11 -15.63
N ALA A 572 -2.74 2.28 -15.45
CA ALA A 572 -4.17 2.47 -15.66
C ALA A 572 -4.56 2.39 -17.15
N ALA A 573 -3.64 2.69 -18.07
CA ALA A 573 -3.89 2.59 -19.50
C ALA A 573 -4.12 1.14 -19.96
N LEU A 574 -3.48 0.20 -19.25
CA LEU A 574 -3.59 -1.24 -19.51
C LEU A 574 -4.48 -1.98 -18.50
N GLY A 575 -4.86 -1.32 -17.39
CA GLY A 575 -5.64 -1.92 -16.32
C GLY A 575 -4.91 -3.05 -15.58
N ARG A 576 -3.55 -2.99 -15.49
CA ARG A 576 -2.74 -4.09 -14.94
C ARG A 576 -1.50 -3.63 -14.20
N PHE A 577 -0.97 -4.50 -13.35
CA PHE A 577 0.33 -4.34 -12.72
C PHE A 577 1.49 -4.75 -13.65
N MET A 578 2.67 -4.18 -13.40
CA MET A 578 3.89 -4.40 -14.20
C MET A 578 4.68 -5.65 -13.79
N LYS A 579 4.36 -6.24 -12.65
CA LYS A 579 4.99 -7.49 -12.18
C LYS A 579 3.97 -8.44 -11.55
N THR A 580 4.40 -9.69 -11.34
CA THR A 580 3.58 -10.73 -10.71
C THR A 580 3.27 -10.37 -9.25
N ASP A 581 2.07 -10.72 -8.82
CA ASP A 581 1.71 -10.71 -7.41
C ASP A 581 2.53 -11.77 -6.66
N ARG A 582 3.15 -11.41 -5.54
CA ARG A 582 3.93 -12.37 -4.72
C ARG A 582 3.05 -13.45 -4.08
N PHE A 583 1.73 -13.22 -4.03
CA PHE A 583 0.73 -14.16 -3.54
C PHE A 583 -0.03 -14.89 -4.65
N SER A 584 0.43 -14.78 -5.90
CA SER A 584 -0.22 -15.39 -7.07
C SER A 584 -0.48 -16.90 -6.93
N GLU A 585 0.38 -17.62 -6.21
CA GLU A 585 0.21 -19.06 -5.95
C GLU A 585 -1.06 -19.38 -5.14
N LYS A 586 -1.61 -18.40 -4.42
CA LYS A 586 -2.88 -18.56 -3.68
C LYS A 586 -4.10 -18.35 -4.57
N TYR A 587 -3.93 -17.70 -5.70
CA TYR A 587 -4.99 -17.28 -6.62
C TYR A 587 -4.75 -17.82 -8.02
N VAL A 588 -4.57 -19.12 -8.13
CA VAL A 588 -4.26 -19.83 -9.37
C VAL A 588 -5.30 -19.64 -10.48
N SER A 589 -6.50 -19.18 -10.14
CA SER A 589 -7.57 -18.87 -11.10
C SER A 589 -7.53 -17.43 -11.65
N LEU A 590 -6.62 -16.59 -11.15
CA LEU A 590 -6.49 -15.20 -11.55
C LEU A 590 -5.13 -14.93 -12.19
N SER A 591 -5.11 -14.02 -13.16
CA SER A 591 -3.84 -13.54 -13.69
C SER A 591 -3.00 -12.89 -12.59
N PRO A 592 -1.72 -13.23 -12.45
CA PRO A 592 -0.85 -12.63 -11.44
C PRO A 592 -0.57 -11.13 -11.66
N TYR A 593 -1.01 -10.56 -12.77
CA TYR A 593 -0.84 -9.15 -13.12
C TYR A 593 -2.13 -8.34 -13.03
N GLN A 594 -3.27 -8.97 -12.70
CA GLN A 594 -4.57 -8.31 -12.68
C GLN A 594 -4.69 -7.30 -11.54
N TYR A 595 -5.52 -6.27 -11.73
CA TYR A 595 -5.91 -5.30 -10.73
C TYR A 595 -7.32 -5.61 -10.20
N GLY A 596 -7.49 -5.66 -8.89
CA GLY A 596 -8.78 -5.75 -8.21
C GLY A 596 -9.70 -6.89 -8.71
N ALA A 597 -9.14 -8.04 -9.14
CA ALA A 597 -9.85 -9.15 -9.79
C ALA A 597 -10.62 -8.70 -11.06
N ASN A 598 -10.14 -7.72 -11.79
CA ASN A 598 -10.80 -7.09 -12.93
C ASN A 598 -12.17 -6.47 -12.62
N ASN A 599 -12.41 -6.11 -11.38
CA ASN A 599 -13.59 -5.39 -10.94
C ASN A 599 -13.17 -4.11 -10.18
N PRO A 600 -12.59 -3.13 -10.88
CA PRO A 600 -12.02 -1.93 -10.29
C PRO A 600 -13.07 -1.00 -9.67
N VAL A 601 -14.35 -1.25 -9.91
CA VAL A 601 -15.47 -0.48 -9.36
C VAL A 601 -15.81 -0.88 -7.92
N ASN A 602 -15.70 -2.19 -7.63
CA ASN A 602 -16.07 -2.74 -6.32
C ASN A 602 -14.86 -3.08 -5.45
N ASN A 603 -13.68 -3.22 -6.07
CA ASN A 603 -12.49 -3.73 -5.42
C ASN A 603 -11.32 -2.77 -5.56
N ILE A 604 -10.51 -2.69 -4.52
CA ILE A 604 -9.26 -1.95 -4.52
C ILE A 604 -8.10 -2.87 -4.14
N ASP A 605 -6.94 -2.63 -4.70
CA ASP A 605 -5.70 -3.16 -4.18
C ASP A 605 -5.04 -2.11 -3.28
N VAL A 606 -4.79 -2.45 -2.01
CA VAL A 606 -4.34 -1.42 -1.05
C VAL A 606 -2.86 -1.09 -1.20
N ASN A 607 -2.01 -2.12 -1.39
CA ASN A 607 -0.55 -1.94 -1.39
C ASN A 607 0.15 -2.61 -2.58
N GLY A 608 -0.58 -2.92 -3.64
CA GLY A 608 -0.03 -3.73 -4.73
C GLY A 608 0.14 -5.22 -4.37
N ASP A 609 -0.46 -5.65 -3.28
CA ASP A 609 -0.60 -7.04 -2.83
C ASP A 609 -2.08 -7.25 -2.51
N SER A 610 -2.61 -8.42 -2.74
CA SER A 610 -4.05 -8.63 -2.53
C SER A 610 -4.48 -8.70 -1.05
N ILE A 611 -5.56 -8.02 -0.60
CA ILE A 611 -6.20 -8.04 0.74
C ILE A 611 -7.51 -8.85 0.68
N ARG A 612 -7.89 -9.59 1.72
CA ARG A 612 -9.20 -10.23 1.81
C ARG A 612 -10.17 -9.38 2.63
N ILE A 613 -11.14 -8.74 1.97
CA ILE A 613 -12.32 -8.16 2.62
C ILE A 613 -13.47 -9.12 2.37
N CYS A 614 -14.06 -9.66 3.43
CA CYS A 614 -15.15 -10.61 3.34
C CYS A 614 -16.37 -10.08 4.10
N THR A 615 -17.50 -10.07 3.44
CA THR A 615 -18.76 -9.64 4.03
C THR A 615 -19.74 -10.81 4.05
N GLU A 616 -20.22 -11.21 5.22
CA GLU A 616 -21.24 -12.24 5.35
C GLU A 616 -22.62 -11.62 5.17
N THR A 617 -23.40 -12.10 4.20
CA THR A 617 -24.73 -11.60 3.89
C THR A 617 -25.87 -12.44 4.47
N GLN A 618 -25.57 -13.55 5.14
CA GLN A 618 -26.59 -14.40 5.76
C GLN A 618 -26.95 -13.97 7.18
N SER A 619 -28.17 -13.64 7.37
CA SER A 619 -28.96 -13.45 8.61
C SER A 619 -28.57 -12.31 9.54
N PHE A 620 -27.31 -11.91 9.74
CA PHE A 620 -26.91 -10.87 10.70
C PHE A 620 -25.70 -10.02 10.31
N GLY A 621 -25.23 -10.09 9.05
CA GLY A 621 -24.23 -9.18 8.49
C GLY A 621 -22.92 -9.10 9.28
N HIS A 622 -22.07 -10.10 9.19
CA HIS A 622 -20.70 -10.03 9.69
C HIS A 622 -19.75 -9.51 8.61
N THR A 623 -18.95 -8.54 8.95
CA THR A 623 -17.83 -8.07 8.11
C THR A 623 -16.53 -8.42 8.83
N TRP A 624 -15.56 -8.96 8.11
CA TRP A 624 -14.22 -9.16 8.67
C TRP A 624 -13.13 -8.80 7.67
N ILE A 625 -12.01 -8.41 8.21
CA ILE A 625 -10.78 -8.11 7.49
C ILE A 625 -9.73 -9.07 8.02
N SER A 626 -9.07 -9.82 7.16
CA SER A 626 -7.93 -10.63 7.54
C SER A 626 -6.64 -9.97 7.05
N VAL A 627 -5.65 -9.89 7.93
CA VAL A 627 -4.35 -9.24 7.69
C VAL A 627 -3.25 -10.21 8.05
N GLY A 628 -2.29 -10.42 7.16
CA GLY A 628 -1.19 -11.37 7.37
C GLY A 628 -1.58 -12.81 6.98
N GLU A 629 -0.71 -13.76 7.33
CA GLU A 629 -0.81 -15.16 6.91
C GLU A 629 -0.30 -16.13 7.97
N GLY A 630 -0.82 -17.37 7.92
CA GLY A 630 -0.42 -18.43 8.82
C GLY A 630 -0.52 -18.01 10.28
N SER A 631 0.55 -18.22 11.05
CA SER A 631 0.67 -17.81 12.46
C SER A 631 0.73 -16.28 12.66
N ASN A 632 0.96 -15.52 11.60
CA ASN A 632 1.01 -14.05 11.65
C ASN A 632 -0.30 -13.40 11.16
N MET A 633 -1.34 -14.19 10.95
CA MET A 633 -2.65 -13.68 10.56
C MET A 633 -3.35 -13.01 11.73
N THR A 634 -3.96 -11.85 11.48
CA THR A 634 -4.91 -11.20 12.37
C THR A 634 -6.23 -11.05 11.63
N VAL A 635 -7.33 -11.43 12.26
CA VAL A 635 -8.68 -11.23 11.74
C VAL A 635 -9.41 -10.26 12.64
N TYR A 636 -9.92 -9.19 12.05
CA TYR A 636 -10.87 -8.28 12.67
C TYR A 636 -12.26 -8.60 12.13
N SER A 637 -13.15 -9.04 12.98
CA SER A 637 -14.52 -9.36 12.60
C SER A 637 -15.50 -8.56 13.43
N TYR A 638 -16.41 -7.87 12.75
CA TYR A 638 -17.47 -7.09 13.39
C TYR A 638 -18.82 -7.69 13.04
N GLY A 639 -19.64 -7.98 14.04
CA GLY A 639 -20.96 -8.55 13.84
C GLY A 639 -21.63 -8.99 15.14
N ARG A 640 -22.83 -9.56 15.02
CA ARG A 640 -23.53 -10.20 16.13
C ARG A 640 -23.18 -11.68 16.16
N TYR A 641 -22.70 -12.16 17.30
CA TYR A 641 -22.33 -13.56 17.50
C TYR A 641 -23.39 -14.26 18.34
N ASN A 642 -23.91 -15.41 17.87
CA ASN A 642 -24.79 -16.24 18.64
C ASN A 642 -24.03 -16.98 19.76
N GLY A 643 -24.58 -16.98 20.96
CA GLY A 643 -23.94 -17.54 22.16
C GLY A 643 -23.55 -19.03 22.12
N THR A 644 -23.82 -19.72 21.02
CA THR A 644 -23.43 -21.14 20.81
C THR A 644 -22.04 -21.31 20.17
N ASN A 645 -21.44 -20.26 19.62
CA ASN A 645 -20.09 -20.33 19.09
C ASN A 645 -19.08 -19.93 20.17
N LYS A 646 -18.52 -20.91 20.81
CA LYS A 646 -17.43 -20.74 21.79
C LYS A 646 -16.14 -20.40 21.08
N GLY A 647 -15.88 -19.10 20.88
CA GLY A 647 -14.52 -18.61 20.59
C GLY A 647 -13.64 -18.67 21.82
N PRO A 648 -12.31 -18.50 21.69
CA PRO A 648 -11.38 -18.58 22.82
C PRO A 648 -11.63 -17.52 23.89
N ASP A 649 -12.29 -16.41 23.57
CA ASP A 649 -12.71 -15.42 24.56
C ASP A 649 -14.19 -15.57 24.90
N ARG A 650 -14.45 -16.27 26.00
CA ARG A 650 -15.80 -16.58 26.48
C ARG A 650 -16.56 -15.38 27.04
N SER A 651 -15.90 -14.25 27.26
CA SER A 651 -16.52 -13.04 27.83
C SER A 651 -17.40 -12.30 26.82
N SER A 652 -17.16 -12.50 25.51
CA SER A 652 -17.90 -11.85 24.43
C SER A 652 -19.19 -12.55 24.01
N ASN A 653 -19.51 -13.72 24.58
CA ASN A 653 -20.60 -14.60 24.12
C ASN A 653 -21.96 -14.32 24.76
N SER A 654 -22.12 -13.32 25.59
CA SER A 654 -23.36 -13.10 26.35
C SER A 654 -24.42 -12.24 25.63
N LEU A 655 -24.21 -11.88 24.38
CA LEU A 655 -24.99 -10.82 23.74
C LEU A 655 -25.87 -11.31 22.58
N GLY A 656 -26.85 -12.16 22.86
CA GLY A 656 -27.85 -12.57 21.88
C GLY A 656 -28.72 -11.44 21.30
N ASN A 657 -28.83 -10.29 21.97
CA ASN A 657 -29.68 -9.15 21.58
C ASN A 657 -28.99 -7.79 21.65
N GLY A 658 -27.67 -7.73 21.57
CA GLY A 658 -26.90 -6.54 21.75
C GLY A 658 -26.33 -5.90 20.48
N SER A 659 -25.60 -4.84 20.68
CA SER A 659 -24.76 -4.14 19.71
C SER A 659 -23.74 -5.09 19.08
N GLY A 660 -23.26 -4.78 17.86
CA GLY A 660 -22.20 -5.55 17.22
C GLY A 660 -20.93 -5.58 18.08
N VAL A 661 -20.20 -6.69 18.03
CA VAL A 661 -18.94 -6.90 18.75
C VAL A 661 -17.80 -6.94 17.74
N LEU A 662 -16.72 -6.22 18.01
CA LEU A 662 -15.47 -6.36 17.28
C LEU A 662 -14.68 -7.54 17.88
N LEU A 663 -14.48 -8.56 17.09
CA LEU A 663 -13.64 -9.71 17.44
C LEU A 663 -12.28 -9.54 16.76
N LYS A 664 -11.21 -9.59 17.53
CA LYS A 664 -9.84 -9.68 17.02
C LYS A 664 -9.30 -11.07 17.32
N LEU A 665 -8.90 -11.79 16.30
CA LEU A 665 -8.25 -13.10 16.39
C LEU A 665 -6.84 -13.00 15.81
N MET A 666 -5.89 -13.75 16.34
CA MET A 666 -4.49 -13.72 15.91
C MET A 666 -3.94 -15.13 15.70
N GLY A 667 -2.95 -15.27 14.82
CA GLY A 667 -2.25 -16.53 14.59
C GLY A 667 -3.13 -17.64 14.03
N ASP A 668 -2.97 -18.84 14.55
CA ASP A 668 -3.68 -20.03 14.05
C ASP A 668 -5.20 -19.95 14.26
N GLU A 669 -5.67 -19.25 15.28
CA GLU A 669 -7.09 -19.02 15.51
C GLU A 669 -7.68 -18.08 14.45
N ALA A 670 -6.96 -17.04 14.07
CA ALA A 670 -7.34 -16.14 12.98
C ALA A 670 -7.38 -16.89 11.66
N LYS A 671 -6.39 -17.73 11.40
CA LYS A 671 -6.33 -18.59 10.21
C LYS A 671 -7.52 -19.55 10.17
N ALA A 672 -7.79 -20.28 11.25
CA ALA A 672 -8.91 -21.22 11.32
C ALA A 672 -10.27 -20.52 11.16
N TYR A 673 -10.45 -19.34 11.74
CA TYR A 673 -11.66 -18.53 11.57
C TYR A 673 -11.84 -18.08 10.13
N ASN A 674 -10.78 -17.56 9.53
CA ASN A 674 -10.80 -17.08 8.15
C ASN A 674 -11.03 -18.23 7.15
N ASP A 675 -10.39 -19.39 7.33
CA ASP A 675 -10.57 -20.57 6.48
C ASP A 675 -12.01 -21.11 6.58
N LYS A 676 -12.56 -21.16 7.78
CA LYS A 676 -13.95 -21.57 8.01
C LYS A 676 -14.95 -20.61 7.34
N LYS A 677 -14.74 -19.31 7.49
CA LYS A 677 -15.63 -18.31 6.88
C LYS A 677 -15.49 -18.27 5.37
N SER A 678 -14.28 -18.40 4.85
CA SER A 678 -14.03 -18.40 3.40
C SER A 678 -14.58 -19.62 2.68
N SER A 679 -14.70 -20.76 3.34
CA SER A 679 -15.28 -21.96 2.74
C SER A 679 -16.79 -21.84 2.45
N TRP A 680 -17.45 -20.86 3.05
CA TRP A 680 -18.89 -20.60 2.86
C TRP A 680 -19.18 -19.60 1.72
N TRP A 681 -18.13 -19.08 1.06
CA TRP A 681 -18.24 -18.06 0.03
C TRP A 681 -17.63 -18.51 -1.29
N ASN A 682 -18.38 -18.40 -2.34
CA ASN A 682 -17.92 -18.73 -3.71
C ASN A 682 -17.10 -17.62 -4.37
N VAL A 683 -16.95 -16.44 -3.75
CA VAL A 683 -16.12 -15.35 -4.28
C VAL A 683 -15.52 -14.57 -3.11
N CYS A 684 -14.23 -14.70 -2.91
CA CYS A 684 -13.45 -13.84 -2.04
C CYS A 684 -12.36 -13.16 -2.83
N ILE A 685 -12.29 -11.85 -2.77
CA ILE A 685 -11.16 -11.08 -3.27
C ILE A 685 -10.22 -10.87 -2.11
N CYS A 686 -9.00 -11.31 -2.28
CA CYS A 686 -8.08 -11.48 -1.18
C CYS A 686 -6.90 -10.54 -1.24
N SER A 687 -6.61 -9.90 -0.17
CA SER A 687 -5.46 -9.09 0.04
C SER A 687 -4.81 -9.37 1.38
N ASN A 688 -3.54 -9.35 1.44
CA ASN A 688 -2.76 -9.77 2.58
C ASN A 688 -1.95 -8.68 3.26
N ARG A 689 -2.40 -7.45 3.27
CA ARG A 689 -1.80 -6.47 4.21
C ARG A 689 -2.67 -5.21 4.32
N CYS A 690 -3.18 -4.96 5.51
CA CYS A 690 -3.15 -3.58 5.98
C CYS A 690 -1.68 -3.26 6.26
N GLY A 691 -1.08 -2.45 5.44
CA GLY A 691 0.21 -1.87 5.76
C GLY A 691 0.08 -1.04 7.02
N ARG A 692 1.07 -1.12 7.84
CA ARG A 692 1.30 -0.20 8.95
C ARG A 692 1.38 1.22 8.44
#